data_413c5430e1a9a9663cc97edc4f65cc91
#
_entry.id   413c5430e1a9a9663cc97edc4f65cc91
#
_cell.length_a   1.000
_cell.length_b   1.000
_cell.length_c   1.000
_cell.angle_alpha   90.00
_cell.angle_beta   90.00
_cell.angle_gamma   90.00
#
_symmetry.space_group_name_H-M   'P 1'
#
loop_
_entity.id
_entity.type
_entity.pdbx_description
1 polymer ?
#
loop_
_entity_poly.entity_id
_entity_poly.type
_entity_poly.pdbx_seq_one_letter_code
_entity_poly.pdbx_strand_id
1 'polypeptide(L)'
;MDFSGKNFTAQQLEQLYRGILLPRMIEEKMLLLLRQGRISKWFSGIGQEAISAGVTLALEKDEWIMPLHRNLGVFTNRGLPLHKLFKQWQGARDGYSKGRERSFHFGTREHYICGMISHLGPQMAIADGVALAYKLRKENKVAVAFTGEGGTSEGDFHEALNVAAVWGLPVIFVVENNGYGLSTPVQEQYKCESIVDRAKGYGMEGVQIDGNNILAVYDTIKGVKEYCIEQQKPYLVECMTFRMRGHEEASGIKYVPDELFTVWEQKDPLKTFEHWLLKENMLTTIDIESAKTEFKNYIDTEIEMAFASQQTIVPVTKDEIADVYATWGQADTKYTVNVIGDVDNITQSSLVVHEKRFVDAISEAIYQSMIVHDNLIVMGQDIAEYGGAFKVTEGLVNKFGKERVRNTPLCESAIVGTALGLSLEGYKSVIEMQFADFVTAGFTQIVNNLAKIHYRWGQNADVVIRMPTGAGVGAGPFHSQSNEAWFVHTPGLKVVYPSSAVEAKGLLIAAINDPNPVLFFEHKALYRSVSGQVPEEPYEIPIGKARCIEEGEDISIITYGAGVHWALEYAGKHTNTSFDILDLRTLSPLDYEAIAASVSRTGRVLVLHEDTLTGGIGAEIAAWIQEHCFTLLDAPVMRCASLDTPVPFNIELEKNFLAKARLDECIQRLLNY
;
A
#
# COMPACT_ATOMS: atom_id res chain seq x y z
N MET A 1 -37.84 -3.48 16.05
CA MET A 1 -36.92 -4.53 15.55
C MET A 1 -37.52 -5.88 15.79
N ASP A 2 -37.45 -6.76 14.82
CA ASP A 2 -37.84 -8.17 14.96
C ASP A 2 -36.58 -8.99 15.23
N PHE A 3 -36.38 -9.39 16.47
CA PHE A 3 -35.30 -10.26 16.89
C PHE A 3 -35.78 -11.72 16.81
N SER A 4 -35.75 -12.33 15.64
CA SER A 4 -36.12 -13.75 15.49
C SER A 4 -35.01 -14.64 16.05
N GLY A 5 -35.03 -14.87 17.37
CA GLY A 5 -34.00 -15.63 18.08
C GLY A 5 -34.10 -17.16 18.01
N LYS A 6 -34.88 -17.71 17.09
CA LYS A 6 -35.21 -19.16 17.05
C LYS A 6 -34.00 -20.09 16.87
N ASN A 7 -32.86 -19.58 16.40
CA ASN A 7 -31.66 -20.37 16.11
C ASN A 7 -30.47 -20.08 17.01
N PHE A 8 -30.66 -19.30 18.09
CA PHE A 8 -29.55 -18.91 18.99
C PHE A 8 -29.66 -19.59 20.35
N THR A 9 -28.55 -20.11 20.84
CA THR A 9 -28.46 -20.58 22.24
C THR A 9 -28.36 -19.39 23.20
N ALA A 10 -28.74 -19.59 24.47
CA ALA A 10 -28.60 -18.56 25.50
C ALA A 10 -27.14 -18.03 25.61
N GLN A 11 -26.15 -18.91 25.46
CA GLN A 11 -24.74 -18.54 25.48
C GLN A 11 -24.36 -17.64 24.29
N GLN A 12 -24.87 -17.93 23.09
CA GLN A 12 -24.63 -17.06 21.92
C GLN A 12 -25.30 -15.70 22.08
N LEU A 13 -26.51 -15.64 22.62
CA LEU A 13 -27.21 -14.39 22.90
C LEU A 13 -26.47 -13.54 23.93
N GLU A 14 -25.98 -14.15 25.01
CA GLU A 14 -25.12 -13.48 25.98
C GLU A 14 -23.83 -12.95 25.33
N GLN A 15 -23.15 -13.74 24.50
CA GLN A 15 -21.94 -13.33 23.78
C GLN A 15 -22.21 -12.13 22.87
N LEU A 16 -23.30 -12.15 22.11
CA LEU A 16 -23.70 -11.05 21.25
C LEU A 16 -24.04 -9.79 22.05
N TYR A 17 -24.75 -9.95 23.19
CA TYR A 17 -25.05 -8.84 24.07
C TYR A 17 -23.78 -8.20 24.64
N ARG A 18 -22.87 -9.00 25.17
CA ARG A 18 -21.58 -8.55 25.69
C ARG A 18 -20.73 -7.90 24.59
N GLY A 19 -20.82 -8.41 23.36
CA GLY A 19 -20.12 -7.92 22.18
C GLY A 19 -20.52 -6.51 21.76
N ILE A 20 -21.76 -6.07 22.01
CA ILE A 20 -22.20 -4.69 21.77
C ILE A 20 -22.13 -3.82 23.02
N LEU A 21 -22.24 -4.40 24.20
CA LEU A 21 -22.21 -3.67 25.49
C LEU A 21 -20.82 -3.06 25.73
N LEU A 22 -19.77 -3.86 25.59
CA LEU A 22 -18.40 -3.39 25.88
C LEU A 22 -18.00 -2.18 25.02
N PRO A 23 -18.12 -2.19 23.67
CA PRO A 23 -17.81 -0.99 22.88
C PRO A 23 -18.70 0.21 23.25
N ARG A 24 -20.00 0.05 23.53
CA ARG A 24 -20.86 1.16 24.01
C ARG A 24 -20.33 1.78 25.30
N MET A 25 -19.97 0.98 26.29
CA MET A 25 -19.45 1.49 27.58
C MET A 25 -18.09 2.18 27.40
N ILE A 26 -17.24 1.68 26.50
CA ILE A 26 -15.97 2.35 26.16
C ILE A 26 -16.27 3.70 25.47
N GLU A 27 -17.17 3.74 24.50
CA GLU A 27 -17.58 4.98 23.80
C GLU A 27 -18.02 6.06 24.80
N GLU A 28 -18.89 5.72 25.74
CA GLU A 28 -19.36 6.64 26.78
C GLU A 28 -18.19 7.15 27.65
N LYS A 29 -17.25 6.27 27.98
CA LYS A 29 -16.05 6.64 28.74
C LYS A 29 -15.12 7.54 27.93
N MET A 30 -14.95 7.27 26.63
CA MET A 30 -14.12 8.08 25.73
C MET A 30 -14.68 9.50 25.57
N LEU A 31 -15.99 9.68 25.55
CA LEU A 31 -16.60 11.01 25.52
C LEU A 31 -16.27 11.83 26.79
N LEU A 32 -16.21 11.17 27.96
CA LEU A 32 -15.78 11.82 29.20
C LEU A 32 -14.29 12.20 29.13
N LEU A 33 -13.44 11.30 28.69
CA LEU A 33 -12.00 11.55 28.54
C LEU A 33 -11.70 12.66 27.53
N LEU A 34 -12.46 12.74 26.44
CA LEU A 34 -12.37 13.81 25.45
C LEU A 34 -12.72 15.17 26.07
N ARG A 35 -13.83 15.27 26.82
CA ARG A 35 -14.23 16.49 27.55
C ARG A 35 -13.21 16.93 28.60
N GLN A 36 -12.47 15.98 29.18
CA GLN A 36 -11.39 16.24 30.12
C GLN A 36 -10.06 16.60 29.44
N GLY A 37 -10.00 16.60 28.10
CA GLY A 37 -8.77 16.85 27.35
C GLY A 37 -7.72 15.73 27.46
N ARG A 38 -8.09 14.54 27.94
CA ARG A 38 -7.19 13.39 28.11
C ARG A 38 -6.96 12.61 26.81
N ILE A 39 -7.82 12.81 25.83
CA ILE A 39 -7.67 12.38 24.42
C ILE A 39 -8.02 13.53 23.51
N SER A 40 -7.48 13.56 22.29
CA SER A 40 -7.61 14.71 21.39
C SER A 40 -8.72 14.57 20.36
N LYS A 41 -9.02 13.38 19.89
CA LYS A 41 -9.98 13.10 18.81
C LYS A 41 -10.70 11.78 19.03
N TRP A 42 -11.98 11.76 18.68
CA TRP A 42 -12.79 10.57 18.74
C TRP A 42 -13.84 10.53 17.62
N PHE A 43 -13.96 9.37 16.98
CA PHE A 43 -14.97 9.06 15.97
C PHE A 43 -15.93 8.04 16.58
N SER A 44 -17.04 8.49 17.10
CA SER A 44 -17.97 7.62 17.81
C SER A 44 -18.72 6.68 16.89
N GLY A 45 -18.84 5.43 17.30
CA GLY A 45 -19.64 4.39 16.68
C GLY A 45 -21.03 4.21 17.35
N ILE A 46 -21.43 5.11 18.29
CA ILE A 46 -22.72 5.00 18.99
C ILE A 46 -23.87 5.01 17.97
N GLY A 47 -24.71 3.96 18.07
CA GLY A 47 -25.82 3.72 17.17
C GLY A 47 -25.55 2.70 16.08
N GLN A 48 -24.27 2.30 15.86
CA GLN A 48 -23.84 1.37 14.80
C GLN A 48 -23.12 0.13 15.35
N GLU A 49 -23.07 -0.06 16.67
CA GLU A 49 -22.25 -1.10 17.31
C GLU A 49 -22.64 -2.51 16.90
N ALA A 50 -23.93 -2.74 16.56
CA ALA A 50 -24.40 -4.05 16.16
C ALA A 50 -23.72 -4.54 14.87
N ILE A 51 -23.35 -3.64 13.95
CA ILE A 51 -22.69 -4.03 12.70
C ILE A 51 -21.28 -4.56 13.01
N SER A 52 -20.44 -3.73 13.63
CA SER A 52 -19.05 -4.09 13.91
C SER A 52 -18.94 -5.31 14.84
N ALA A 53 -19.82 -5.44 15.83
CA ALA A 53 -19.84 -6.58 16.73
C ALA A 53 -20.38 -7.84 16.05
N GLY A 54 -21.53 -7.76 15.38
CA GLY A 54 -22.17 -8.90 14.72
C GLY A 54 -21.31 -9.48 13.61
N VAL A 55 -20.70 -8.64 12.76
CA VAL A 55 -19.76 -9.07 11.72
C VAL A 55 -18.56 -9.78 12.36
N THR A 56 -17.91 -9.18 13.36
CA THR A 56 -16.69 -9.74 13.95
C THR A 56 -16.94 -11.06 14.64
N LEU A 57 -18.07 -11.19 15.34
CA LEU A 57 -18.44 -12.42 16.07
C LEU A 57 -18.89 -13.56 15.15
N ALA A 58 -19.28 -13.25 13.90
CA ALA A 58 -19.61 -14.26 12.90
C ALA A 58 -18.37 -14.85 12.20
N LEU A 59 -17.21 -14.26 12.39
CA LEU A 59 -15.95 -14.65 11.75
C LEU A 59 -15.05 -15.47 12.69
N GLU A 60 -14.15 -16.26 12.10
CA GLU A 60 -13.07 -16.88 12.84
C GLU A 60 -12.00 -15.84 13.20
N LYS A 61 -11.22 -16.13 14.25
CA LYS A 61 -10.23 -15.18 14.76
C LYS A 61 -9.11 -14.86 13.79
N ASP A 62 -8.82 -15.77 12.86
CA ASP A 62 -7.75 -15.69 11.87
C ASP A 62 -8.24 -15.30 10.47
N GLU A 63 -9.43 -14.72 10.37
CA GLU A 63 -9.97 -14.09 9.17
C GLU A 63 -9.75 -12.59 9.22
N TRP A 64 -9.12 -12.00 8.21
CA TRP A 64 -8.79 -10.57 8.20
C TRP A 64 -10.01 -9.68 8.09
N ILE A 65 -9.99 -8.62 8.89
CA ILE A 65 -10.97 -7.52 8.85
C ILE A 65 -10.26 -6.22 8.51
N MET A 66 -10.81 -5.48 7.55
CA MET A 66 -10.45 -4.11 7.18
C MET A 66 -11.53 -3.16 7.70
N PRO A 67 -11.42 -2.66 8.97
CA PRO A 67 -12.46 -1.85 9.59
C PRO A 67 -12.44 -0.40 9.14
N LEU A 68 -13.50 0.33 9.47
CA LEU A 68 -13.55 1.79 9.43
C LEU A 68 -13.12 2.42 10.77
N HIS A 69 -12.98 3.74 10.76
CA HIS A 69 -12.54 4.56 11.89
C HIS A 69 -13.51 4.63 13.08
N ARG A 70 -14.68 3.97 13.02
CA ARG A 70 -15.69 3.91 14.10
C ARG A 70 -16.08 2.48 14.51
N ASN A 71 -15.40 1.48 13.97
CA ASN A 71 -15.71 0.08 14.24
C ASN A 71 -15.02 -0.42 15.52
N LEU A 72 -15.24 0.25 16.67
CA LEU A 72 -14.67 -0.17 17.95
C LEU A 72 -14.99 -1.63 18.27
N GLY A 73 -16.19 -2.11 17.89
CA GLY A 73 -16.61 -3.49 18.08
C GLY A 73 -15.72 -4.52 17.40
N VAL A 74 -15.01 -4.17 16.31
CA VAL A 74 -14.00 -5.05 15.69
C VAL A 74 -12.84 -5.29 16.65
N PHE A 75 -12.27 -4.24 17.22
CA PHE A 75 -11.10 -4.31 18.08
C PHE A 75 -11.41 -5.02 19.41
N THR A 76 -12.56 -4.72 20.02
CA THR A 76 -12.97 -5.32 21.29
C THR A 76 -13.33 -6.81 21.14
N ASN A 77 -14.05 -7.19 20.08
CA ASN A 77 -14.45 -8.58 19.85
C ASN A 77 -13.31 -9.45 19.27
N ARG A 78 -12.25 -8.85 18.72
CA ARG A 78 -10.97 -9.54 18.44
C ARG A 78 -10.11 -9.73 19.68
N GLY A 79 -10.52 -9.17 20.82
CA GLY A 79 -9.86 -9.36 22.11
C GLY A 79 -8.56 -8.58 22.27
N LEU A 80 -8.44 -7.41 21.64
CA LEU A 80 -7.27 -6.55 21.84
C LEU A 80 -7.23 -6.09 23.31
N PRO A 81 -6.06 -6.15 23.99
CA PRO A 81 -5.89 -5.65 25.35
C PRO A 81 -6.31 -4.19 25.47
N LEU A 82 -7.27 -3.91 26.34
CA LEU A 82 -7.90 -2.59 26.39
C LEU A 82 -6.94 -1.50 26.88
N HIS A 83 -6.02 -1.80 27.81
CA HIS A 83 -4.97 -0.85 28.21
C HIS A 83 -4.08 -0.44 27.03
N LYS A 84 -3.78 -1.36 26.11
CA LYS A 84 -2.97 -1.05 24.92
C LYS A 84 -3.76 -0.21 23.90
N LEU A 85 -5.09 -0.42 23.78
CA LEU A 85 -5.98 0.45 23.02
C LEU A 85 -6.02 1.86 23.60
N PHE A 86 -6.14 2.01 24.93
CA PHE A 86 -6.09 3.33 25.58
C PHE A 86 -4.75 4.03 25.34
N LYS A 87 -3.63 3.31 25.38
CA LYS A 87 -2.32 3.85 25.03
C LYS A 87 -2.25 4.32 23.57
N GLN A 88 -2.83 3.54 22.64
CA GLN A 88 -2.96 3.96 21.25
C GLN A 88 -3.75 5.26 21.10
N TRP A 89 -4.88 5.39 21.79
CA TRP A 89 -5.72 6.59 21.72
C TRP A 89 -5.12 7.81 22.40
N GLN A 90 -4.18 7.61 23.30
CA GLN A 90 -3.36 8.67 23.90
C GLN A 90 -2.16 9.07 23.04
N GLY A 91 -1.86 8.32 21.98
CA GLY A 91 -0.64 8.49 21.20
C GLY A 91 0.63 8.09 21.95
N ALA A 92 0.55 7.09 22.84
CA ALA A 92 1.71 6.62 23.60
C ALA A 92 2.66 5.77 22.73
N ARG A 93 3.95 5.75 23.10
CA ARG A 93 4.99 5.00 22.38
C ARG A 93 4.71 3.49 22.37
N ASP A 94 4.16 2.96 23.43
CA ASP A 94 3.82 1.54 23.63
C ASP A 94 2.37 1.20 23.21
N GLY A 95 1.73 2.09 22.42
CA GLY A 95 0.54 1.79 21.64
C GLY A 95 0.87 0.95 20.39
N TYR A 96 -0.13 0.65 19.58
CA TYR A 96 0.02 -0.16 18.37
C TYR A 96 0.83 0.54 17.26
N SER A 97 0.79 1.87 17.22
CA SER A 97 1.44 2.69 16.18
C SER A 97 2.62 3.51 16.70
N LYS A 98 3.13 3.22 17.87
CA LYS A 98 4.22 4.00 18.50
C LYS A 98 3.91 5.51 18.60
N GLY A 99 2.63 5.88 18.71
CA GLY A 99 2.16 7.27 18.72
C GLY A 99 2.06 7.94 17.35
N ARG A 100 2.26 7.22 16.24
CA ARG A 100 2.28 7.75 14.87
C ARG A 100 0.90 7.87 14.23
N GLU A 101 -0.06 7.10 14.71
CA GLU A 101 -1.43 7.07 14.20
C GLU A 101 -2.44 7.31 15.32
N ARG A 102 -3.56 7.92 14.92
CA ARG A 102 -4.66 8.23 15.81
C ARG A 102 -5.75 7.18 15.78
N SER A 103 -6.59 7.16 16.83
CA SER A 103 -7.83 6.37 16.95
C SER A 103 -7.69 4.96 16.38
N PHE A 104 -8.37 4.65 15.27
CA PHE A 104 -8.46 3.32 14.65
C PHE A 104 -7.64 3.17 13.38
N HIS A 105 -6.68 4.08 13.10
CA HIS A 105 -5.85 4.05 11.89
C HIS A 105 -4.63 3.12 12.02
N PHE A 106 -4.69 2.12 12.87
CA PHE A 106 -3.64 1.13 13.05
C PHE A 106 -4.13 -0.28 12.72
N GLY A 107 -3.20 -1.15 12.38
CA GLY A 107 -3.46 -2.57 12.20
C GLY A 107 -2.71 -3.42 13.21
N THR A 108 -3.04 -4.69 13.24
CA THR A 108 -2.33 -5.70 14.05
C THR A 108 -2.48 -7.07 13.42
N ARG A 109 -1.35 -7.65 13.01
CA ARG A 109 -1.31 -8.98 12.42
C ARG A 109 -1.75 -10.06 13.41
N GLU A 110 -1.40 -9.92 14.68
CA GLU A 110 -1.76 -10.84 15.75
C GLU A 110 -3.28 -11.02 15.87
N HIS A 111 -4.06 -9.99 15.54
CA HIS A 111 -5.52 -10.00 15.64
C HIS A 111 -6.21 -9.96 14.27
N TYR A 112 -5.48 -10.11 13.18
CA TYR A 112 -6.00 -10.10 11.81
C TYR A 112 -6.85 -8.85 11.51
N ILE A 113 -6.32 -7.68 11.87
CA ILE A 113 -6.91 -6.37 11.58
C ILE A 113 -5.94 -5.57 10.73
N CYS A 114 -6.38 -5.17 9.52
CA CYS A 114 -5.64 -4.24 8.68
C CYS A 114 -6.15 -2.82 8.91
N GLY A 115 -5.26 -1.94 9.39
CA GLY A 115 -5.61 -0.56 9.69
C GLY A 115 -5.93 0.25 8.44
N MET A 116 -7.09 0.91 8.44
CA MET A 116 -7.48 1.81 7.36
C MET A 116 -6.55 3.03 7.26
N ILE A 117 -6.57 3.68 6.10
CA ILE A 117 -6.11 5.05 5.91
C ILE A 117 -7.31 6.02 5.89
N SER A 118 -7.07 7.33 5.96
CA SER A 118 -8.17 8.31 5.93
C SER A 118 -8.87 8.42 4.58
N HIS A 119 -8.24 7.95 3.49
CA HIS A 119 -8.86 7.79 2.18
C HIS A 119 -9.82 6.60 2.22
N LEU A 120 -11.04 6.80 1.77
CA LEU A 120 -12.06 5.74 1.74
C LEU A 120 -11.91 4.90 0.48
N GLY A 121 -12.19 3.60 0.59
CA GLY A 121 -12.14 2.67 -0.56
C GLY A 121 -10.88 1.79 -0.65
N PRO A 122 -9.65 2.31 -0.46
CA PRO A 122 -8.42 1.53 -0.69
C PRO A 122 -8.35 0.18 0.04
N GLN A 123 -8.93 0.06 1.23
CA GLN A 123 -8.96 -1.18 2.00
C GLN A 123 -9.76 -2.31 1.33
N MET A 124 -10.66 -1.98 0.39
CA MET A 124 -11.47 -2.98 -0.31
C MET A 124 -10.59 -3.91 -1.16
N ALA A 125 -9.68 -3.33 -1.95
CA ALA A 125 -8.73 -4.09 -2.76
C ALA A 125 -7.68 -4.84 -1.92
N ILE A 126 -7.36 -4.36 -0.72
CA ILE A 126 -6.51 -5.13 0.22
C ILE A 126 -7.24 -6.40 0.66
N ALA A 127 -8.54 -6.34 0.90
CA ALA A 127 -9.35 -7.53 1.21
C ALA A 127 -9.37 -8.52 0.04
N ASP A 128 -9.40 -8.04 -1.20
CA ASP A 128 -9.29 -8.90 -2.39
C ASP A 128 -7.97 -9.68 -2.40
N GLY A 129 -6.87 -9.04 -2.05
CA GLY A 129 -5.56 -9.68 -1.97
C GLY A 129 -5.49 -10.77 -0.90
N VAL A 130 -6.05 -10.50 0.27
CA VAL A 130 -6.16 -11.50 1.35
C VAL A 130 -7.06 -12.65 0.92
N ALA A 131 -8.22 -12.37 0.33
CA ALA A 131 -9.13 -13.41 -0.16
C ALA A 131 -8.50 -14.23 -1.30
N LEU A 132 -7.69 -13.60 -2.15
CA LEU A 132 -6.91 -14.30 -3.16
C LEU A 132 -5.92 -15.28 -2.53
N ALA A 133 -5.21 -14.88 -1.47
CA ALA A 133 -4.31 -15.75 -0.73
C ALA A 133 -5.04 -16.97 -0.15
N TYR A 134 -6.20 -16.77 0.46
CA TYR A 134 -7.05 -17.87 0.96
C TYR A 134 -7.47 -18.82 -0.15
N LYS A 135 -7.90 -18.28 -1.29
CA LYS A 135 -8.27 -19.07 -2.47
C LYS A 135 -7.11 -19.90 -3.00
N LEU A 136 -5.93 -19.31 -3.14
CA LEU A 136 -4.72 -19.99 -3.62
C LEU A 136 -4.29 -21.13 -2.68
N ARG A 137 -4.44 -20.95 -1.37
CA ARG A 137 -4.17 -22.00 -0.37
C ARG A 137 -5.34 -22.96 -0.14
N LYS A 138 -6.48 -22.72 -0.80
CA LYS A 138 -7.72 -23.50 -0.64
C LYS A 138 -8.21 -23.52 0.82
N GLU A 139 -8.09 -22.41 1.51
CA GLU A 139 -8.57 -22.25 2.87
C GLU A 139 -10.06 -21.87 2.88
N ASN A 140 -10.81 -22.41 3.84
CA ASN A 140 -12.21 -22.11 4.04
C ASN A 140 -12.38 -20.84 4.88
N LYS A 141 -11.91 -19.70 4.35
CA LYS A 141 -11.90 -18.40 5.00
C LYS A 141 -12.42 -17.31 4.08
N VAL A 142 -12.86 -16.21 4.68
CA VAL A 142 -13.24 -14.98 4.00
C VAL A 142 -12.41 -13.81 4.50
N ALA A 143 -12.21 -12.80 3.65
CA ALA A 143 -11.78 -11.48 4.08
C ALA A 143 -12.98 -10.55 4.15
N VAL A 144 -12.99 -9.60 5.10
CA VAL A 144 -14.09 -8.65 5.25
C VAL A 144 -13.57 -7.22 5.21
N ALA A 145 -14.18 -6.39 4.36
CA ALA A 145 -13.86 -4.97 4.28
C ALA A 145 -15.11 -4.12 4.54
N PHE A 146 -14.96 -3.11 5.41
CA PHE A 146 -16.00 -2.15 5.71
C PHE A 146 -15.81 -0.87 4.90
N THR A 147 -16.92 -0.27 4.47
CA THR A 147 -16.97 1.09 3.98
C THR A 147 -18.26 1.77 4.42
N GLY A 148 -18.33 3.11 4.36
CA GLY A 148 -19.58 3.85 4.49
C GLY A 148 -20.23 4.07 3.13
N GLU A 149 -21.50 4.48 3.11
CA GLU A 149 -22.24 4.78 1.88
C GLU A 149 -21.55 5.86 1.02
N GLY A 150 -20.94 6.88 1.66
CA GLY A 150 -20.16 7.90 0.95
C GLY A 150 -18.93 7.32 0.24
N GLY A 151 -18.26 6.34 0.86
CA GLY A 151 -17.09 5.66 0.28
C GLY A 151 -17.43 4.80 -0.95
N THR A 152 -18.69 4.46 -1.16
CA THR A 152 -19.12 3.71 -2.37
C THR A 152 -19.11 4.54 -3.65
N SER A 153 -18.81 5.82 -3.56
CA SER A 153 -18.63 6.71 -4.73
C SER A 153 -17.17 6.79 -5.20
N GLU A 154 -16.23 6.27 -4.41
CA GLU A 154 -14.81 6.24 -4.76
C GLU A 154 -14.53 5.21 -5.87
N GLY A 155 -13.55 5.51 -6.74
CA GLY A 155 -13.11 4.58 -7.79
C GLY A 155 -12.63 3.24 -7.23
N ASP A 156 -11.89 3.26 -6.11
CA ASP A 156 -11.39 2.08 -5.41
C ASP A 156 -12.48 1.07 -5.05
N PHE A 157 -13.69 1.56 -4.66
CA PHE A 157 -14.85 0.69 -4.41
C PHE A 157 -15.23 -0.11 -5.65
N HIS A 158 -15.35 0.57 -6.80
CA HIS A 158 -15.80 -0.06 -8.05
C HIS A 158 -14.75 -1.03 -8.60
N GLU A 159 -13.48 -0.67 -8.53
CA GLU A 159 -12.39 -1.52 -8.98
C GLU A 159 -12.30 -2.80 -8.13
N ALA A 160 -12.34 -2.70 -6.80
CA ALA A 160 -12.26 -3.84 -5.90
C ALA A 160 -13.43 -4.82 -6.11
N LEU A 161 -14.69 -4.33 -6.14
CA LEU A 161 -15.84 -5.19 -6.34
C LEU A 161 -15.76 -5.94 -7.67
N ASN A 162 -15.30 -5.26 -8.73
CA ASN A 162 -15.13 -5.87 -10.04
C ASN A 162 -14.03 -6.95 -10.04
N VAL A 163 -12.87 -6.66 -9.43
CA VAL A 163 -11.77 -7.64 -9.30
C VAL A 163 -12.20 -8.86 -8.51
N ALA A 164 -12.86 -8.65 -7.37
CA ALA A 164 -13.38 -9.75 -6.56
C ALA A 164 -14.33 -10.66 -7.34
N ALA A 165 -15.23 -10.06 -8.12
CA ALA A 165 -16.21 -10.80 -8.94
C ALA A 165 -15.52 -11.57 -10.07
N VAL A 166 -14.62 -10.91 -10.83
CA VAL A 166 -13.89 -11.53 -11.95
C VAL A 166 -13.02 -12.71 -11.49
N TRP A 167 -12.38 -12.58 -10.34
CA TRP A 167 -11.51 -13.64 -9.82
C TRP A 167 -12.25 -14.64 -8.92
N GLY A 168 -13.52 -14.40 -8.62
CA GLY A 168 -14.33 -15.25 -7.74
C GLY A 168 -13.71 -15.37 -6.35
N LEU A 169 -13.51 -14.23 -5.69
CA LEU A 169 -12.83 -14.19 -4.39
C LEU A 169 -13.83 -14.34 -3.23
N PRO A 170 -13.47 -15.09 -2.17
CA PRO A 170 -14.28 -15.19 -0.96
C PRO A 170 -14.11 -13.94 -0.09
N VAL A 171 -14.72 -12.82 -0.50
CA VAL A 171 -14.66 -11.54 0.20
C VAL A 171 -16.07 -11.02 0.49
N ILE A 172 -16.27 -10.44 1.67
CA ILE A 172 -17.51 -9.80 2.09
C ILE A 172 -17.29 -8.30 2.17
N PHE A 173 -17.99 -7.54 1.36
CA PHE A 173 -17.99 -6.08 1.41
C PHE A 173 -19.18 -5.61 2.25
N VAL A 174 -18.89 -4.95 3.38
CA VAL A 174 -19.90 -4.43 4.30
C VAL A 174 -20.00 -2.92 4.15
N VAL A 175 -21.18 -2.45 3.77
CA VAL A 175 -21.48 -1.00 3.67
C VAL A 175 -22.32 -0.59 4.88
N GLU A 176 -21.78 0.29 5.71
CA GLU A 176 -22.50 0.94 6.80
C GLU A 176 -23.25 2.17 6.26
N ASN A 177 -24.50 1.98 5.85
CA ASN A 177 -25.31 3.08 5.32
C ASN A 177 -26.03 3.83 6.45
N ASN A 178 -25.41 4.93 6.88
CA ASN A 178 -25.95 5.78 7.94
C ASN A 178 -26.64 7.05 7.39
N GLY A 179 -26.80 7.17 6.08
CA GLY A 179 -27.50 8.25 5.40
C GLY A 179 -26.65 9.49 5.10
N TYR A 180 -25.39 9.56 5.54
CA TYR A 180 -24.56 10.76 5.42
C TYR A 180 -23.09 10.46 5.18
N GLY A 181 -22.57 10.81 4.02
CA GLY A 181 -21.12 10.90 3.77
C GLY A 181 -20.57 12.19 4.40
N LEU A 182 -20.09 12.12 5.65
CA LEU A 182 -19.79 13.23 6.55
C LEU A 182 -21.03 14.09 6.78
N SER A 183 -21.31 15.11 5.99
CA SER A 183 -22.50 15.97 6.03
C SER A 183 -23.37 15.90 4.77
N THR A 184 -22.88 15.25 3.72
CA THR A 184 -23.58 15.10 2.45
C THR A 184 -24.57 13.96 2.53
N PRO A 185 -25.89 14.21 2.35
CA PRO A 185 -26.89 13.18 2.44
C PRO A 185 -26.82 12.22 1.23
N VAL A 186 -27.30 10.98 1.39
CA VAL A 186 -27.21 9.91 0.37
C VAL A 186 -27.82 10.31 -0.97
N GLN A 187 -28.85 11.16 -1.00
CA GLN A 187 -29.49 11.64 -2.24
C GLN A 187 -28.53 12.44 -3.13
N GLU A 188 -27.46 12.98 -2.54
CA GLU A 188 -26.40 13.71 -3.23
C GLU A 188 -25.16 12.81 -3.50
N GLN A 189 -25.13 11.58 -2.97
CA GLN A 189 -24.05 10.61 -3.17
C GLN A 189 -24.36 9.62 -4.30
N TYR A 190 -25.58 9.11 -4.37
CA TYR A 190 -25.98 8.12 -5.38
C TYR A 190 -27.49 8.20 -5.70
N LYS A 191 -27.92 7.50 -6.79
CA LYS A 191 -29.31 7.52 -7.30
C LYS A 191 -30.01 6.18 -7.29
N CYS A 192 -29.29 5.06 -7.09
CA CYS A 192 -29.94 3.76 -6.88
C CYS A 192 -30.77 3.79 -5.58
N GLU A 193 -31.81 2.97 -5.49
CA GLU A 193 -32.63 2.86 -4.28
C GLU A 193 -31.82 2.26 -3.12
N SER A 194 -30.99 1.27 -3.45
CA SER A 194 -30.09 0.59 -2.52
C SER A 194 -28.70 0.44 -3.15
N ILE A 195 -27.65 0.52 -2.33
CA ILE A 195 -26.28 0.26 -2.78
C ILE A 195 -26.14 -1.19 -3.25
N VAL A 196 -26.90 -2.10 -2.68
CA VAL A 196 -26.97 -3.52 -3.11
C VAL A 196 -27.36 -3.67 -4.57
N ASP A 197 -28.12 -2.74 -5.16
CA ASP A 197 -28.48 -2.78 -6.58
C ASP A 197 -27.25 -2.80 -7.50
N ARG A 198 -26.14 -2.25 -7.02
CA ARG A 198 -24.85 -2.23 -7.75
C ARG A 198 -24.22 -3.61 -7.83
N ALA A 199 -24.49 -4.52 -6.88
CA ALA A 199 -23.93 -5.87 -6.86
C ALA A 199 -24.19 -6.63 -8.17
N LYS A 200 -25.40 -6.51 -8.70
CA LYS A 200 -25.78 -7.13 -9.98
C LYS A 200 -24.92 -6.66 -11.15
N GLY A 201 -24.50 -5.40 -11.13
CA GLY A 201 -23.63 -4.83 -12.17
C GLY A 201 -22.24 -5.47 -12.21
N TYR A 202 -21.77 -6.01 -11.09
CA TYR A 202 -20.49 -6.75 -11.00
C TYR A 202 -20.68 -8.27 -11.14
N GLY A 203 -21.91 -8.78 -11.19
CA GLY A 203 -22.17 -10.21 -11.23
C GLY A 203 -22.04 -10.91 -9.88
N MET A 204 -22.23 -10.18 -8.79
CA MET A 204 -22.24 -10.72 -7.43
C MET A 204 -23.62 -10.61 -6.78
N GLU A 205 -23.82 -11.37 -5.72
CA GLU A 205 -25.02 -11.27 -4.89
C GLU A 205 -24.86 -10.17 -3.84
N GLY A 206 -25.99 -9.71 -3.31
CA GLY A 206 -26.00 -8.74 -2.23
C GLY A 206 -27.29 -8.75 -1.45
N VAL A 207 -27.26 -8.24 -0.24
CA VAL A 207 -28.42 -8.13 0.66
C VAL A 207 -28.38 -6.83 1.45
N GLN A 208 -29.54 -6.19 1.59
CA GLN A 208 -29.73 -5.07 2.52
C GLN A 208 -30.40 -5.59 3.80
N ILE A 209 -29.87 -5.20 4.95
CA ILE A 209 -30.34 -5.63 6.28
C ILE A 209 -30.49 -4.47 7.24
N ASP A 210 -31.23 -4.67 8.33
CA ASP A 210 -31.26 -3.76 9.48
C ASP A 210 -29.95 -3.90 10.25
N GLY A 211 -29.04 -2.94 10.06
CA GLY A 211 -27.72 -2.90 10.68
C GLY A 211 -27.75 -2.66 12.19
N ASN A 212 -28.90 -2.27 12.77
CA ASN A 212 -29.07 -2.11 14.22
C ASN A 212 -29.53 -3.39 14.91
N ASN A 213 -29.95 -4.40 14.14
CA ASN A 213 -30.35 -5.71 14.66
C ASN A 213 -29.12 -6.66 14.65
N ILE A 214 -28.49 -6.86 15.81
CA ILE A 214 -27.29 -7.70 15.92
C ILE A 214 -27.52 -9.15 15.49
N LEU A 215 -28.71 -9.72 15.72
CA LEU A 215 -29.04 -11.09 15.31
C LEU A 215 -29.11 -11.19 13.79
N ALA A 216 -29.72 -10.20 13.14
CA ALA A 216 -29.79 -10.13 11.68
C ALA A 216 -28.40 -9.97 11.07
N VAL A 217 -27.54 -9.10 11.63
CA VAL A 217 -26.16 -8.92 11.18
C VAL A 217 -25.37 -10.22 11.32
N TYR A 218 -25.36 -10.82 12.51
CA TYR A 218 -24.60 -12.04 12.78
C TYR A 218 -25.02 -13.21 11.87
N ASP A 219 -26.32 -13.47 11.76
CA ASP A 219 -26.87 -14.58 10.98
C ASP A 219 -26.64 -14.38 9.49
N THR A 220 -26.85 -13.17 8.99
CA THR A 220 -26.55 -12.83 7.59
C THR A 220 -25.08 -13.03 7.27
N ILE A 221 -24.17 -12.48 8.07
CA ILE A 221 -22.72 -12.61 7.81
C ILE A 221 -22.29 -14.07 7.86
N LYS A 222 -22.84 -14.87 8.77
CA LYS A 222 -22.54 -16.30 8.83
C LYS A 222 -22.98 -17.03 7.57
N GLY A 223 -24.21 -16.81 7.10
CA GLY A 223 -24.70 -17.41 5.86
C GLY A 223 -23.96 -16.91 4.62
N VAL A 224 -23.64 -15.61 4.56
CA VAL A 224 -22.84 -15.02 3.48
C VAL A 224 -21.41 -15.58 3.45
N LYS A 225 -20.79 -15.79 4.63
CA LYS A 225 -19.47 -16.45 4.73
C LYS A 225 -19.52 -17.85 4.12
N GLU A 226 -20.49 -18.67 4.51
CA GLU A 226 -20.70 -20.01 3.96
C GLU A 226 -20.87 -19.94 2.42
N TYR A 227 -21.70 -19.03 1.93
CA TYR A 227 -21.90 -18.80 0.50
C TYR A 227 -20.58 -18.42 -0.21
N CYS A 228 -19.82 -17.45 0.32
CA CYS A 228 -18.57 -17.02 -0.31
C CYS A 228 -17.54 -18.15 -0.40
N ILE A 229 -17.45 -18.99 0.63
CA ILE A 229 -16.55 -20.14 0.66
C ILE A 229 -16.99 -21.22 -0.35
N GLU A 230 -18.27 -21.59 -0.33
CA GLU A 230 -18.81 -22.65 -1.18
C GLU A 230 -18.86 -22.28 -2.66
N GLN A 231 -19.31 -21.06 -2.95
CA GLN A 231 -19.49 -20.59 -4.33
C GLN A 231 -18.22 -19.95 -4.91
N GLN A 232 -17.22 -19.65 -4.08
CA GLN A 232 -16.02 -18.89 -4.48
C GLN A 232 -16.42 -17.58 -5.17
N LYS A 233 -17.25 -16.78 -4.49
CA LYS A 233 -17.79 -15.51 -5.00
C LYS A 233 -17.80 -14.45 -3.89
N PRO A 234 -17.62 -13.18 -4.24
CA PRO A 234 -17.80 -12.08 -3.30
C PRO A 234 -19.28 -11.83 -3.01
N TYR A 235 -19.52 -11.09 -1.94
CA TYR A 235 -20.86 -10.70 -1.54
C TYR A 235 -20.91 -9.26 -1.01
N LEU A 236 -21.97 -8.52 -1.34
CA LEU A 236 -22.18 -7.14 -0.88
C LEU A 236 -23.28 -7.11 0.20
N VAL A 237 -22.97 -6.66 1.40
CA VAL A 237 -23.94 -6.52 2.50
C VAL A 237 -24.10 -5.05 2.82
N GLU A 238 -25.30 -4.50 2.63
CA GLU A 238 -25.65 -3.15 3.04
C GLU A 238 -26.39 -3.17 4.36
N CYS A 239 -25.80 -2.56 5.38
CA CYS A 239 -26.34 -2.45 6.73
C CYS A 239 -26.96 -1.07 6.95
N MET A 240 -28.28 -0.99 6.99
CA MET A 240 -28.99 0.27 7.25
C MET A 240 -28.86 0.63 8.72
N THR A 241 -28.35 1.81 8.99
CA THR A 241 -28.04 2.27 10.34
C THR A 241 -28.12 3.79 10.45
N PHE A 242 -27.74 4.33 11.59
CA PHE A 242 -27.66 5.78 11.79
C PHE A 242 -26.58 6.14 12.81
N ARG A 243 -25.86 7.21 12.51
CA ARG A 243 -24.83 7.74 13.38
C ARG A 243 -25.46 8.71 14.40
N MET A 244 -25.54 8.30 15.66
CA MET A 244 -26.14 9.12 16.74
C MET A 244 -25.26 10.30 17.19
N ARG A 245 -24.03 10.41 16.67
CA ARG A 245 -23.06 11.45 16.99
C ARG A 245 -22.56 12.12 15.70
N GLY A 246 -21.76 13.18 15.81
CA GLY A 246 -21.12 13.80 14.67
C GLY A 246 -20.19 12.85 13.90
N HIS A 247 -19.75 13.25 12.71
CA HIS A 247 -18.73 12.48 11.98
C HIS A 247 -17.46 12.27 12.82
N GLU A 248 -16.99 13.32 13.43
CA GLU A 248 -16.06 13.38 14.56
C GLU A 248 -16.75 14.16 15.69
N GLU A 249 -16.43 13.91 16.95
CA GLU A 249 -17.10 14.58 18.08
C GLU A 249 -16.99 16.12 17.99
N ALA A 250 -15.92 16.65 17.37
CA ALA A 250 -15.75 18.09 17.14
C ALA A 250 -16.59 18.64 15.98
N SER A 251 -17.11 17.80 15.07
CA SER A 251 -17.81 18.25 13.85
C SER A 251 -19.25 18.75 14.13
N GLY A 252 -19.86 18.37 15.25
CA GLY A 252 -21.25 18.64 15.53
C GLY A 252 -22.24 17.89 14.64
N ILE A 253 -23.54 18.17 14.80
CA ILE A 253 -24.64 17.45 14.14
C ILE A 253 -25.67 18.39 13.50
N LYS A 254 -25.43 19.68 13.41
CA LYS A 254 -26.42 20.70 12.99
C LYS A 254 -26.96 20.51 11.57
N TYR A 255 -26.29 19.70 10.75
CA TYR A 255 -26.70 19.38 9.38
C TYR A 255 -27.69 18.20 9.29
N VAL A 256 -27.96 17.54 10.42
CA VAL A 256 -28.89 16.40 10.48
C VAL A 256 -30.19 16.89 11.14
N PRO A 257 -31.37 16.61 10.55
CA PRO A 257 -32.65 16.91 11.15
C PRO A 257 -32.87 16.25 12.51
N ASP A 258 -33.34 17.00 13.50
CA ASP A 258 -33.52 16.52 14.88
C ASP A 258 -34.50 15.33 14.97
N GLU A 259 -35.48 15.25 14.06
CA GLU A 259 -36.47 14.19 14.01
C GLU A 259 -35.81 12.82 13.74
N LEU A 260 -34.71 12.78 12.99
CA LEU A 260 -33.99 11.55 12.71
C LEU A 260 -33.37 10.97 13.97
N PHE A 261 -32.86 11.78 14.86
CA PHE A 261 -32.31 11.31 16.16
C PHE A 261 -33.42 10.66 16.99
N THR A 262 -34.62 11.25 17.02
CA THR A 262 -35.75 10.69 17.75
C THR A 262 -36.19 9.32 17.18
N VAL A 263 -36.24 9.21 15.86
CA VAL A 263 -36.58 7.95 15.17
C VAL A 263 -35.54 6.85 15.43
N TRP A 264 -34.26 7.18 15.33
CA TRP A 264 -33.20 6.20 15.47
C TRP A 264 -32.85 5.88 16.94
N GLU A 265 -33.17 6.76 17.88
CA GLU A 265 -33.08 6.44 19.32
C GLU A 265 -33.99 5.24 19.69
N GLN A 266 -35.15 5.13 19.06
CA GLN A 266 -36.06 3.99 19.25
C GLN A 266 -35.52 2.70 18.63
N LYS A 267 -34.49 2.79 17.77
CA LYS A 267 -33.79 1.68 17.13
C LYS A 267 -32.37 1.51 17.66
N ASP A 268 -32.07 2.06 18.87
CA ASP A 268 -30.76 1.89 19.47
C ASP A 268 -30.41 0.40 19.61
N PRO A 269 -29.27 -0.07 19.02
CA PRO A 269 -28.96 -1.49 18.93
C PRO A 269 -28.82 -2.16 20.30
N LEU A 270 -28.22 -1.47 21.28
CA LEU A 270 -28.04 -2.02 22.63
C LEU A 270 -29.34 -2.03 23.43
N LYS A 271 -30.04 -0.89 23.50
CA LYS A 271 -31.25 -0.76 24.30
C LYS A 271 -32.36 -1.69 23.81
N THR A 272 -32.53 -1.80 22.51
CA THR A 272 -33.58 -2.65 21.92
C THR A 272 -33.29 -4.13 22.11
N PHE A 273 -32.03 -4.53 21.98
CA PHE A 273 -31.62 -5.92 22.18
C PHE A 273 -31.72 -6.32 23.67
N GLU A 274 -31.27 -5.45 24.58
CA GLU A 274 -31.41 -5.65 26.04
C GLU A 274 -32.88 -5.83 26.42
N HIS A 275 -33.76 -4.95 25.91
CA HIS A 275 -35.19 -5.04 26.19
C HIS A 275 -35.80 -6.37 25.70
N TRP A 276 -35.42 -6.80 24.51
CA TRP A 276 -35.89 -8.08 23.93
C TRP A 276 -35.38 -9.29 24.73
N LEU A 277 -34.09 -9.31 25.13
CA LEU A 277 -33.54 -10.39 25.95
C LEU A 277 -34.26 -10.55 27.28
N LEU A 278 -34.60 -9.44 27.92
CA LEU A 278 -35.37 -9.44 29.18
C LEU A 278 -36.82 -9.94 28.95
N LYS A 279 -37.48 -9.44 27.92
CA LYS A 279 -38.85 -9.81 27.59
C LYS A 279 -39.02 -11.30 27.28
N GLU A 280 -38.05 -11.87 26.52
CA GLU A 280 -38.07 -13.30 26.16
C GLU A 280 -37.45 -14.19 27.25
N ASN A 281 -37.08 -13.63 28.42
CA ASN A 281 -36.40 -14.32 29.54
C ASN A 281 -35.12 -15.06 29.11
N MET A 282 -34.39 -14.54 28.11
CA MET A 282 -33.09 -15.08 27.67
C MET A 282 -31.97 -14.66 28.61
N LEU A 283 -32.04 -13.46 29.19
CA LEU A 283 -31.21 -12.96 30.27
C LEU A 283 -32.09 -12.37 31.35
N THR A 284 -31.61 -12.37 32.60
CA THR A 284 -32.27 -11.68 33.73
C THR A 284 -31.70 -10.27 33.92
N THR A 285 -32.41 -9.44 34.67
CA THR A 285 -31.87 -8.11 35.06
C THR A 285 -30.56 -8.26 35.85
N ILE A 286 -30.41 -9.35 36.64
CA ILE A 286 -29.17 -9.63 37.39
C ILE A 286 -28.02 -9.89 36.43
N ASP A 287 -28.23 -10.66 35.37
CA ASP A 287 -27.19 -10.96 34.37
C ASP A 287 -26.70 -9.68 33.65
N ILE A 288 -27.65 -8.82 33.28
CA ILE A 288 -27.37 -7.54 32.61
C ILE A 288 -26.59 -6.60 33.55
N GLU A 289 -27.03 -6.41 34.78
CA GLU A 289 -26.35 -5.53 35.74
C GLU A 289 -24.97 -6.10 36.15
N SER A 290 -24.85 -7.42 36.22
CA SER A 290 -23.57 -8.08 36.45
C SER A 290 -22.58 -7.81 35.31
N ALA A 291 -22.99 -7.96 34.04
CA ALA A 291 -22.16 -7.66 32.89
C ALA A 291 -21.73 -6.18 32.84
N LYS A 292 -22.67 -5.26 33.09
CA LYS A 292 -22.35 -3.81 33.16
C LYS A 292 -21.35 -3.49 34.29
N THR A 293 -21.50 -4.10 35.43
CA THR A 293 -20.58 -3.91 36.59
C THR A 293 -19.20 -4.47 36.28
N GLU A 294 -19.13 -5.67 35.70
CA GLU A 294 -17.89 -6.30 35.27
C GLU A 294 -17.14 -5.41 34.27
N PHE A 295 -17.81 -4.98 33.20
CA PHE A 295 -17.19 -4.15 32.18
C PHE A 295 -16.82 -2.76 32.69
N LYS A 296 -17.59 -2.18 33.57
CA LYS A 296 -17.21 -0.92 34.23
C LYS A 296 -15.88 -1.06 34.96
N ASN A 297 -15.76 -2.10 35.81
CA ASN A 297 -14.55 -2.37 36.58
C ASN A 297 -13.36 -2.67 35.63
N TYR A 298 -13.59 -3.47 34.60
CA TYR A 298 -12.59 -3.79 33.58
C TYR A 298 -12.09 -2.52 32.90
N ILE A 299 -12.98 -1.68 32.38
CA ILE A 299 -12.63 -0.42 31.71
C ILE A 299 -11.85 0.51 32.64
N ASP A 300 -12.32 0.68 33.89
CA ASP A 300 -11.68 1.57 34.85
C ASP A 300 -10.27 1.07 35.21
N THR A 301 -10.09 -0.23 35.42
CA THR A 301 -8.78 -0.85 35.67
C THR A 301 -7.81 -0.68 34.49
N GLU A 302 -8.26 -0.96 33.28
CA GLU A 302 -7.43 -0.88 32.09
C GLU A 302 -7.04 0.58 31.75
N ILE A 303 -7.91 1.54 32.03
CA ILE A 303 -7.59 2.97 31.93
C ILE A 303 -6.50 3.34 32.96
N GLU A 304 -6.66 2.94 34.23
CA GLU A 304 -5.65 3.21 35.25
C GLU A 304 -4.28 2.63 34.86
N MET A 305 -4.25 1.40 34.37
CA MET A 305 -3.03 0.77 33.87
C MET A 305 -2.40 1.57 32.72
N ALA A 306 -3.22 1.99 31.75
CA ALA A 306 -2.75 2.74 30.59
C ALA A 306 -2.15 4.10 31.00
N PHE A 307 -2.81 4.82 31.90
CA PHE A 307 -2.38 6.15 32.33
C PHE A 307 -1.24 6.13 33.34
N ALA A 308 -1.18 5.13 34.23
CA ALA A 308 -0.09 4.99 35.22
C ALA A 308 1.27 4.66 34.56
N SER A 309 1.26 3.95 33.44
CA SER A 309 2.45 3.51 32.71
C SER A 309 2.73 4.29 31.43
N GLN A 310 2.17 5.50 31.30
CA GLN A 310 2.36 6.32 30.11
C GLN A 310 3.83 6.70 29.95
N GLN A 311 4.45 6.19 28.90
CA GLN A 311 5.80 6.57 28.52
C GLN A 311 5.76 7.88 27.71
N THR A 312 6.47 8.89 28.20
CA THR A 312 6.67 10.12 27.41
C THR A 312 7.46 9.78 26.17
N ILE A 313 6.95 10.19 25.01
CA ILE A 313 7.70 10.06 23.76
C ILE A 313 8.87 11.05 23.81
N VAL A 314 10.09 10.53 23.82
CA VAL A 314 11.31 11.30 23.57
C VAL A 314 11.72 11.01 22.12
N PRO A 315 11.53 11.95 21.20
CA PRO A 315 11.84 11.70 19.79
C PRO A 315 13.37 11.60 19.61
N VAL A 316 13.80 10.53 18.96
CA VAL A 316 15.18 10.34 18.52
C VAL A 316 15.17 10.28 17.00
N THR A 317 15.67 11.32 16.35
CA THR A 317 15.59 11.48 14.89
C THR A 317 16.15 10.28 14.13
N LYS A 318 17.26 9.72 14.57
CA LYS A 318 17.87 8.54 13.94
C LYS A 318 16.94 7.31 13.99
N ASP A 319 16.27 7.09 15.11
CA ASP A 319 15.37 5.95 15.29
C ASP A 319 14.10 6.11 14.43
N GLU A 320 13.57 7.33 14.34
CA GLU A 320 12.39 7.62 13.51
C GLU A 320 12.68 7.43 12.02
N ILE A 321 13.86 7.84 11.55
CA ILE A 321 14.29 7.63 10.16
C ILE A 321 14.53 6.13 9.89
N ALA A 322 15.19 5.44 10.81
CA ALA A 322 15.48 4.01 10.65
C ALA A 322 14.22 3.14 10.62
N ASP A 323 13.14 3.56 11.30
CA ASP A 323 11.88 2.81 11.40
C ASP A 323 10.93 3.05 10.20
N VAL A 324 11.37 3.81 9.20
CA VAL A 324 10.59 4.01 7.95
C VAL A 324 10.55 2.74 7.11
N TYR A 325 11.63 1.94 7.13
CA TYR A 325 11.75 0.73 6.34
C TYR A 325 11.81 -0.51 7.23
N ALA A 326 11.17 -1.58 6.76
CA ALA A 326 11.34 -2.90 7.35
C ALA A 326 12.80 -3.33 7.19
N THR A 327 13.40 -3.79 8.29
CA THR A 327 14.73 -4.39 8.24
C THR A 327 14.66 -5.77 7.61
N TRP A 328 15.69 -6.13 6.85
CA TRP A 328 15.88 -7.51 6.43
C TRP A 328 15.95 -8.38 7.70
N GLY A 329 14.85 -9.07 8.01
CA GLY A 329 14.95 -10.26 8.83
C GLY A 329 15.81 -11.26 8.04
N GLN A 330 16.51 -12.16 8.75
CA GLN A 330 17.02 -13.36 8.07
C GLN A 330 15.77 -14.05 7.53
N ALA A 331 15.40 -13.72 6.29
CA ALA A 331 14.40 -14.48 5.58
C ALA A 331 14.90 -15.91 5.62
N ASP A 332 14.00 -16.87 5.88
CA ASP A 332 14.23 -18.29 5.63
C ASP A 332 14.54 -18.46 4.13
N THR A 333 15.70 -17.99 3.72
CA THR A 333 16.19 -18.19 2.36
C THR A 333 16.60 -19.63 2.26
N LYS A 334 15.70 -20.47 1.79
CA LYS A 334 16.01 -21.82 1.32
C LYS A 334 17.10 -21.82 0.24
N TYR A 335 17.47 -20.65 -0.23
CA TYR A 335 18.43 -20.45 -1.31
C TYR A 335 19.40 -19.33 -0.96
N THR A 336 20.68 -19.62 -1.00
CA THR A 336 21.76 -18.64 -0.93
C THR A 336 21.87 -18.00 -2.32
N VAL A 337 21.46 -16.77 -2.47
CA VAL A 337 21.68 -16.00 -3.71
C VAL A 337 23.03 -15.33 -3.62
N ASN A 338 23.84 -15.43 -4.67
CA ASN A 338 25.12 -14.75 -4.72
C ASN A 338 24.92 -13.24 -4.76
N VAL A 339 25.56 -12.53 -3.85
CA VAL A 339 25.56 -11.04 -3.87
C VAL A 339 26.78 -10.59 -4.68
N ILE A 340 26.52 -9.88 -5.78
CA ILE A 340 27.57 -9.33 -6.63
C ILE A 340 27.67 -7.83 -6.33
N GLY A 341 28.69 -7.47 -5.54
CA GLY A 341 28.96 -6.05 -5.22
C GLY A 341 29.57 -5.30 -6.39
N ASP A 342 30.47 -5.95 -7.11
CA ASP A 342 31.19 -5.37 -8.25
C ASP A 342 30.90 -6.16 -9.54
N VAL A 343 30.12 -5.53 -10.41
CA VAL A 343 29.67 -6.11 -11.68
C VAL A 343 30.81 -6.21 -12.70
N ASP A 344 31.85 -5.40 -12.59
CA ASP A 344 32.98 -5.37 -13.50
C ASP A 344 33.86 -6.62 -13.38
N ASN A 345 33.81 -7.28 -12.24
CA ASN A 345 34.52 -8.55 -11.99
C ASN A 345 33.73 -9.80 -12.43
N ILE A 346 32.53 -9.67 -12.97
CA ILE A 346 31.72 -10.83 -13.40
C ILE A 346 32.44 -11.64 -14.49
N THR A 347 33.07 -10.97 -15.45
CA THR A 347 33.82 -11.63 -16.52
C THR A 347 35.10 -12.29 -16.07
N GLN A 348 35.61 -11.92 -14.89
CA GLN A 348 36.80 -12.52 -14.25
C GLN A 348 36.42 -13.64 -13.28
N SER A 349 35.15 -13.82 -12.97
CA SER A 349 34.63 -14.87 -12.10
C SER A 349 34.45 -16.19 -12.89
N SER A 350 34.36 -17.31 -12.17
CA SER A 350 34.05 -18.63 -12.76
C SER A 350 32.57 -18.79 -13.18
N LEU A 351 31.81 -17.70 -13.22
CA LEU A 351 30.39 -17.72 -13.57
C LEU A 351 30.19 -17.92 -15.08
N VAL A 352 29.23 -18.76 -15.44
CA VAL A 352 28.75 -18.88 -16.81
C VAL A 352 27.93 -17.63 -17.14
N VAL A 353 28.33 -16.91 -18.17
CA VAL A 353 27.67 -15.69 -18.64
C VAL A 353 27.18 -15.83 -20.07
N HIS A 354 26.07 -15.20 -20.40
CA HIS A 354 25.50 -15.15 -21.75
C HIS A 354 25.17 -13.71 -22.12
N GLU A 355 25.32 -13.39 -23.40
CA GLU A 355 24.88 -12.12 -23.92
C GLU A 355 23.34 -12.08 -23.92
N LYS A 356 22.76 -11.11 -23.22
CA LYS A 356 21.31 -10.91 -23.11
C LYS A 356 20.94 -9.45 -23.29
N ARG A 357 19.80 -9.22 -23.93
CA ARG A 357 19.21 -7.89 -23.98
C ARG A 357 18.68 -7.51 -22.61
N PHE A 358 18.52 -6.23 -22.37
CA PHE A 358 17.96 -5.69 -21.11
C PHE A 358 16.59 -6.30 -20.79
N VAL A 359 15.69 -6.41 -21.78
CA VAL A 359 14.35 -7.00 -21.60
C VAL A 359 14.40 -8.49 -21.24
N ASP A 360 15.34 -9.24 -21.84
CA ASP A 360 15.50 -10.68 -21.59
C ASP A 360 16.05 -10.94 -20.17
N ALA A 361 16.93 -10.06 -19.69
CA ALA A 361 17.47 -10.10 -18.33
C ALA A 361 16.39 -9.88 -17.26
N ILE A 362 15.46 -8.95 -17.50
CA ILE A 362 14.28 -8.73 -16.64
C ILE A 362 13.37 -9.97 -16.64
N SER A 363 13.07 -10.51 -17.81
CA SER A 363 12.25 -11.73 -17.95
C SER A 363 12.85 -12.90 -17.18
N GLU A 364 14.17 -13.08 -17.31
CA GLU A 364 14.89 -14.14 -16.59
C GLU A 364 14.88 -13.92 -15.06
N ALA A 365 15.04 -12.68 -14.60
CA ALA A 365 14.94 -12.35 -13.17
C ALA A 365 13.61 -12.78 -12.58
N ILE A 366 12.50 -12.47 -13.26
CA ILE A 366 11.16 -12.89 -12.84
C ILE A 366 11.04 -14.42 -12.86
N TYR A 367 11.46 -15.05 -13.96
CA TYR A 367 11.42 -16.51 -14.10
C TYR A 367 12.17 -17.23 -12.97
N GLN A 368 13.41 -16.81 -12.69
CA GLN A 368 14.24 -17.40 -11.63
C GLN A 368 13.65 -17.13 -10.24
N SER A 369 13.16 -15.93 -9.98
CA SER A 369 12.49 -15.60 -8.72
C SER A 369 11.22 -16.44 -8.51
N MET A 370 10.44 -16.72 -9.55
CA MET A 370 9.27 -17.61 -9.46
C MET A 370 9.62 -19.08 -9.21
N ILE A 371 10.81 -19.52 -9.59
CA ILE A 371 11.30 -20.86 -9.22
C ILE A 371 11.70 -20.92 -7.74
N VAL A 372 12.34 -19.85 -7.25
CA VAL A 372 12.82 -19.76 -5.87
C VAL A 372 11.65 -19.55 -4.90
N HIS A 373 10.69 -18.72 -5.25
CA HIS A 373 9.57 -18.31 -4.40
C HIS A 373 8.25 -18.91 -4.90
N ASP A 374 7.79 -19.99 -4.27
CA ASP A 374 6.49 -20.59 -4.59
C ASP A 374 5.30 -19.66 -4.29
N ASN A 375 5.51 -18.68 -3.39
CA ASN A 375 4.55 -17.65 -2.99
C ASN A 375 4.67 -16.37 -3.81
N LEU A 376 5.44 -16.33 -4.91
CA LEU A 376 5.52 -15.15 -5.79
C LEU A 376 4.39 -15.17 -6.81
N ILE A 377 3.60 -14.08 -6.82
CA ILE A 377 2.53 -13.83 -7.79
C ILE A 377 2.97 -12.69 -8.73
N VAL A 378 2.82 -12.92 -10.02
CA VAL A 378 3.03 -11.89 -11.07
C VAL A 378 1.67 -11.52 -11.63
N MET A 379 1.32 -10.24 -11.61
CA MET A 379 0.02 -9.78 -12.11
C MET A 379 0.09 -8.41 -12.78
N GLY A 380 -0.82 -8.18 -13.70
CA GLY A 380 -0.92 -6.96 -14.49
C GLY A 380 -1.85 -7.15 -15.68
N GLN A 381 -2.01 -6.11 -16.46
CA GLN A 381 -2.86 -6.14 -17.65
C GLN A 381 -2.13 -6.86 -18.79
N ASP A 382 -2.78 -7.82 -19.43
CA ASP A 382 -2.30 -8.58 -20.60
C ASP A 382 -0.98 -9.35 -20.39
N ILE A 383 -0.59 -9.61 -19.14
CA ILE A 383 0.72 -10.22 -18.83
C ILE A 383 0.76 -11.74 -18.97
N ALA A 384 -0.40 -12.43 -18.95
CA ALA A 384 -0.44 -13.89 -19.00
C ALA A 384 -0.19 -14.41 -20.43
N GLU A 385 -1.26 -14.71 -21.20
CA GLU A 385 -1.14 -15.34 -22.50
C GLU A 385 -0.46 -14.45 -23.55
N TYR A 386 -0.71 -13.14 -23.49
CA TYR A 386 -0.09 -12.18 -24.41
C TYR A 386 1.38 -11.91 -24.07
N GLY A 387 1.79 -12.08 -22.79
CA GLY A 387 3.16 -11.89 -22.33
C GLY A 387 3.57 -10.44 -22.07
N GLY A 388 2.58 -9.56 -21.83
CA GLY A 388 2.80 -8.13 -21.57
C GLY A 388 3.06 -7.31 -22.82
N ALA A 389 2.94 -5.98 -22.69
CA ALA A 389 3.12 -5.02 -23.78
C ALA A 389 4.53 -5.12 -24.43
N PHE A 390 5.55 -5.44 -23.64
CA PHE A 390 6.95 -5.54 -24.07
C PHE A 390 7.49 -6.98 -24.13
N LYS A 391 6.64 -7.98 -23.91
CA LYS A 391 6.97 -9.42 -23.92
C LYS A 391 7.88 -9.88 -22.78
N VAL A 392 7.89 -9.14 -21.68
CA VAL A 392 8.68 -9.49 -20.48
C VAL A 392 8.20 -10.77 -19.82
N THR A 393 6.88 -11.00 -19.80
CA THR A 393 6.25 -12.16 -19.14
C THR A 393 5.86 -13.29 -20.11
N GLU A 394 6.34 -13.22 -21.37
CA GLU A 394 6.01 -14.21 -22.39
C GLU A 394 6.42 -15.62 -21.94
N GLY A 395 5.50 -16.57 -22.01
CA GLY A 395 5.74 -17.98 -21.67
C GLY A 395 5.66 -18.29 -20.16
N LEU A 396 5.68 -17.30 -19.26
CA LEU A 396 5.63 -17.56 -17.82
C LEU A 396 4.33 -18.28 -17.40
N VAL A 397 3.19 -17.93 -17.99
CA VAL A 397 1.91 -18.59 -17.69
C VAL A 397 1.92 -20.07 -18.01
N ASN A 398 2.64 -20.50 -19.07
CA ASN A 398 2.76 -21.90 -19.47
C ASN A 398 3.54 -22.71 -18.43
N LYS A 399 4.51 -22.07 -17.75
CA LYS A 399 5.37 -22.71 -16.74
C LYS A 399 4.74 -22.70 -15.35
N PHE A 400 4.16 -21.59 -14.93
CA PHE A 400 3.73 -21.35 -13.54
C PHE A 400 2.21 -21.35 -13.35
N GLY A 401 1.44 -21.38 -14.45
CA GLY A 401 -0.02 -21.41 -14.41
C GLY A 401 -0.64 -20.03 -14.17
N LYS A 402 -1.95 -19.94 -14.45
CA LYS A 402 -2.75 -18.69 -14.30
C LYS A 402 -2.94 -18.25 -12.85
N GLU A 403 -2.75 -19.14 -11.90
CA GLU A 403 -2.84 -18.81 -10.48
C GLU A 403 -1.68 -17.92 -10.04
N ARG A 404 -0.49 -18.12 -10.63
CA ARG A 404 0.71 -17.36 -10.31
C ARG A 404 1.07 -16.28 -11.34
N VAL A 405 0.59 -16.38 -12.58
CA VAL A 405 0.76 -15.36 -13.64
C VAL A 405 -0.63 -14.91 -14.09
N ARG A 406 -1.07 -13.74 -13.62
CA ARG A 406 -2.49 -13.34 -13.67
C ARG A 406 -2.71 -12.10 -14.51
N ASN A 407 -3.63 -12.20 -15.48
CA ASN A 407 -4.22 -11.00 -16.05
C ASN A 407 -5.14 -10.34 -15.03
N THR A 408 -5.13 -9.02 -14.99
CA THR A 408 -6.05 -8.20 -14.21
C THR A 408 -7.05 -7.49 -15.13
N PRO A 409 -8.23 -7.10 -14.64
CA PRO A 409 -8.97 -6.01 -15.25
C PRO A 409 -8.13 -4.73 -15.34
N LEU A 410 -8.60 -3.72 -16.09
CA LEU A 410 -8.03 -2.37 -16.10
C LEU A 410 -8.42 -1.67 -14.78
N CYS A 411 -7.51 -1.70 -13.80
CA CYS A 411 -7.82 -1.26 -12.42
C CYS A 411 -6.52 -1.11 -11.60
N GLU A 412 -5.72 -0.12 -11.92
CA GLU A 412 -4.37 0.06 -11.35
C GLU A 412 -4.38 0.18 -9.82
N SER A 413 -5.38 0.86 -9.24
CA SER A 413 -5.52 0.98 -7.80
C SER A 413 -5.78 -0.38 -7.15
N ALA A 414 -6.72 -1.17 -7.70
CA ALA A 414 -7.03 -2.50 -7.18
C ALA A 414 -5.86 -3.47 -7.32
N ILE A 415 -5.07 -3.38 -8.40
CA ILE A 415 -3.86 -4.21 -8.57
C ILE A 415 -2.88 -3.97 -7.42
N VAL A 416 -2.59 -2.70 -7.10
CA VAL A 416 -1.69 -2.33 -6.00
C VAL A 416 -2.25 -2.76 -4.65
N GLY A 417 -3.54 -2.50 -4.39
CA GLY A 417 -4.20 -2.89 -3.16
C GLY A 417 -4.20 -4.41 -2.95
N THR A 418 -4.49 -5.17 -4.01
CA THR A 418 -4.44 -6.65 -3.98
C THR A 418 -3.02 -7.17 -3.69
N ALA A 419 -1.99 -6.55 -4.26
CA ALA A 419 -0.61 -6.91 -3.97
C ALA A 419 -0.27 -6.71 -2.49
N LEU A 420 -0.73 -5.61 -1.89
CA LEU A 420 -0.59 -5.39 -0.45
C LEU A 420 -1.33 -6.44 0.39
N GLY A 421 -2.57 -6.78 0.00
CA GLY A 421 -3.35 -7.81 0.67
C GLY A 421 -2.68 -9.20 0.62
N LEU A 422 -2.09 -9.55 -0.51
CA LEU A 422 -1.27 -10.75 -0.66
C LEU A 422 -0.07 -10.73 0.30
N SER A 423 0.59 -9.58 0.46
CA SER A 423 1.72 -9.42 1.39
C SER A 423 1.32 -9.61 2.86
N LEU A 424 0.10 -9.22 3.27
CA LEU A 424 -0.42 -9.51 4.62
C LEU A 424 -0.45 -11.02 4.90
N GLU A 425 -0.67 -11.82 3.88
CA GLU A 425 -0.73 -13.29 3.93
C GLU A 425 0.59 -13.98 3.56
N GLY A 426 1.69 -13.20 3.49
CA GLY A 426 3.03 -13.72 3.27
C GLY A 426 3.36 -14.07 1.82
N TYR A 427 2.58 -13.61 0.85
CA TYR A 427 2.92 -13.68 -0.57
C TYR A 427 3.81 -12.50 -0.98
N LYS A 428 4.63 -12.73 -1.99
CA LYS A 428 5.37 -11.68 -2.72
C LYS A 428 4.63 -11.35 -4.01
N SER A 429 4.69 -10.11 -4.43
CA SER A 429 4.02 -9.69 -5.67
C SER A 429 4.96 -8.89 -6.58
N VAL A 430 4.99 -9.25 -7.85
CA VAL A 430 5.50 -8.41 -8.92
C VAL A 430 4.31 -7.95 -9.76
N ILE A 431 4.04 -6.66 -9.75
CA ILE A 431 2.95 -6.08 -10.54
C ILE A 431 3.51 -5.22 -11.65
N GLU A 432 2.88 -5.29 -12.83
CA GLU A 432 3.27 -4.50 -14.01
C GLU A 432 2.25 -3.40 -14.26
N MET A 433 2.71 -2.15 -14.25
CA MET A 433 2.04 -1.06 -14.96
C MET A 433 2.49 -1.13 -16.40
N GLN A 434 1.57 -1.17 -17.38
CA GLN A 434 1.94 -1.26 -18.80
C GLN A 434 2.88 -0.13 -19.23
N PHE A 435 2.67 1.05 -18.65
CA PHE A 435 3.54 2.23 -18.75
C PHE A 435 3.58 2.94 -17.38
N ALA A 436 4.70 3.55 -17.05
CA ALA A 436 4.84 4.34 -15.83
C ALA A 436 3.79 5.47 -15.71
N ASP A 437 3.35 5.99 -16.87
CA ASP A 437 2.29 7.01 -16.96
C ASP A 437 0.98 6.58 -16.28
N PHE A 438 0.61 5.29 -16.33
CA PHE A 438 -0.66 4.77 -15.80
C PHE A 438 -0.66 4.59 -14.29
N VAL A 439 0.49 4.69 -13.64
CA VAL A 439 0.63 4.58 -12.18
C VAL A 439 -0.21 5.62 -11.43
N THR A 440 -0.58 6.72 -12.10
CA THR A 440 -1.41 7.79 -11.52
C THR A 440 -2.77 7.30 -11.06
N ALA A 441 -3.35 6.29 -11.71
CA ALA A 441 -4.61 5.68 -11.28
C ALA A 441 -4.48 4.88 -9.96
N GLY A 442 -3.29 4.34 -9.66
CA GLY A 442 -2.99 3.63 -8.41
C GLY A 442 -2.24 4.47 -7.36
N PHE A 443 -2.10 5.78 -7.58
CA PHE A 443 -1.23 6.64 -6.78
C PHE A 443 -1.55 6.60 -5.28
N THR A 444 -2.83 6.66 -4.90
CA THR A 444 -3.25 6.60 -3.49
C THR A 444 -2.79 5.31 -2.79
N GLN A 445 -2.91 4.18 -3.43
CA GLN A 445 -2.46 2.90 -2.87
C GLN A 445 -0.93 2.89 -2.64
N ILE A 446 -0.17 3.47 -3.57
CA ILE A 446 1.28 3.50 -3.48
C ILE A 446 1.74 4.44 -2.37
N VAL A 447 1.35 5.73 -2.42
CA VAL A 447 1.91 6.76 -1.53
C VAL A 447 1.27 6.79 -0.14
N ASN A 448 0.04 6.27 0.04
CA ASN A 448 -0.68 6.30 1.31
C ASN A 448 -0.76 4.95 2.01
N ASN A 449 -0.78 3.85 1.28
CA ASN A 449 -0.77 2.49 1.85
C ASN A 449 0.63 1.88 1.84
N LEU A 450 1.17 1.50 0.68
CA LEU A 450 2.46 0.80 0.58
C LEU A 450 3.58 1.56 1.28
N ALA A 451 3.75 2.84 0.96
CA ALA A 451 4.83 3.66 1.51
C ALA A 451 4.80 3.78 3.03
N LYS A 452 3.61 3.82 3.62
CA LYS A 452 3.44 4.19 5.04
C LYS A 452 3.16 3.03 5.96
N ILE A 453 2.83 1.84 5.43
CA ILE A 453 2.30 0.74 6.25
C ILE A 453 3.29 0.27 7.31
N HIS A 454 4.58 0.18 6.99
CA HIS A 454 5.60 -0.22 7.95
C HIS A 454 5.77 0.81 9.06
N TYR A 455 5.96 2.08 8.70
CA TYR A 455 6.11 3.17 9.66
C TYR A 455 4.92 3.28 10.61
N ARG A 456 3.71 3.08 10.10
CA ARG A 456 2.46 3.21 10.86
C ARG A 456 2.29 2.13 11.92
N TRP A 457 2.49 0.87 11.58
CA TRP A 457 2.21 -0.25 12.51
C TRP A 457 3.08 -1.50 12.30
N GLY A 458 4.23 -1.36 11.62
CA GLY A 458 5.26 -2.39 11.54
C GLY A 458 5.00 -3.51 10.53
N GLN A 459 4.01 -3.36 9.64
CA GLN A 459 3.71 -4.34 8.61
C GLN A 459 4.59 -4.09 7.39
N ASN A 460 5.34 -5.09 6.93
CA ASN A 460 6.06 -5.04 5.67
C ASN A 460 5.11 -5.16 4.45
N ALA A 461 5.61 -4.77 3.27
CA ALA A 461 4.89 -4.87 2.01
C ALA A 461 5.83 -5.40 0.92
N ASP A 462 5.78 -6.72 0.68
CA ASP A 462 6.60 -7.43 -0.30
C ASP A 462 6.05 -7.23 -1.72
N VAL A 463 6.15 -6.01 -2.24
CA VAL A 463 5.55 -5.60 -3.50
C VAL A 463 6.58 -4.90 -4.39
N VAL A 464 6.79 -5.41 -5.59
CA VAL A 464 7.56 -4.75 -6.65
C VAL A 464 6.59 -4.24 -7.72
N ILE A 465 6.69 -2.96 -8.06
CA ILE A 465 5.93 -2.34 -9.14
C ILE A 465 6.88 -2.06 -10.30
N ARG A 466 6.77 -2.84 -11.37
CA ARG A 466 7.52 -2.63 -12.61
C ARG A 466 6.84 -1.55 -13.44
N MET A 467 7.63 -0.60 -13.92
CA MET A 467 7.14 0.57 -14.64
C MET A 467 7.99 0.85 -15.88
N PRO A 468 7.57 0.37 -17.07
CA PRO A 468 8.16 0.79 -18.35
C PRO A 468 8.02 2.30 -18.53
N THR A 469 9.14 3.02 -18.63
CA THR A 469 9.20 4.49 -18.57
C THR A 469 10.06 5.07 -19.69
N GLY A 470 10.10 6.37 -19.81
CA GLY A 470 11.05 7.12 -20.64
C GLY A 470 10.61 7.39 -22.06
N ALA A 471 11.19 8.44 -22.63
CA ALA A 471 11.01 8.91 -24.00
C ALA A 471 12.00 8.22 -24.99
N GLY A 472 12.11 8.76 -26.19
CA GLY A 472 12.99 8.22 -27.23
C GLY A 472 12.38 7.09 -28.06
N VAL A 473 11.08 6.87 -27.96
CA VAL A 473 10.34 5.81 -28.66
C VAL A 473 9.17 6.35 -29.50
N GLY A 474 8.94 7.67 -29.49
CA GLY A 474 7.87 8.31 -30.27
C GLY A 474 6.47 7.98 -29.79
N ALA A 475 6.27 7.79 -28.47
CA ALA A 475 4.99 7.39 -27.90
C ALA A 475 4.16 8.56 -27.31
N GLY A 476 4.72 9.76 -27.25
CA GLY A 476 4.03 10.99 -26.85
C GLY A 476 3.75 11.10 -25.35
N PRO A 477 2.90 12.08 -24.93
CA PRO A 477 2.84 12.55 -23.54
C PRO A 477 2.19 11.59 -22.55
N PHE A 478 1.52 10.54 -23.00
CA PHE A 478 0.79 9.60 -22.13
C PHE A 478 1.43 8.21 -22.03
N HIS A 479 2.62 8.01 -22.65
CA HIS A 479 3.31 6.72 -22.70
C HIS A 479 4.83 6.87 -22.60
N SER A 480 5.34 8.05 -22.23
CA SER A 480 6.78 8.34 -22.29
C SER A 480 7.30 9.15 -21.12
N GLN A 481 6.49 9.40 -20.09
CA GLN A 481 6.91 10.23 -18.97
C GLN A 481 7.98 9.54 -18.13
N SER A 482 8.91 10.34 -17.60
CA SER A 482 9.78 10.01 -16.49
C SER A 482 9.17 10.63 -15.24
N ASN A 483 8.68 9.81 -14.32
CA ASN A 483 7.91 10.25 -13.15
C ASN A 483 8.47 9.70 -11.83
N GLU A 484 9.71 9.27 -11.82
CA GLU A 484 10.42 8.73 -10.67
C GLU A 484 10.49 9.72 -9.50
N ALA A 485 10.60 11.02 -9.78
CA ALA A 485 10.66 12.05 -8.75
C ALA A 485 9.44 12.08 -7.82
N TRP A 486 8.26 11.73 -8.31
CA TRP A 486 7.03 11.64 -7.48
C TRP A 486 7.18 10.63 -6.33
N PHE A 487 7.93 9.58 -6.56
CA PHE A 487 8.10 8.47 -5.62
C PHE A 487 9.36 8.61 -4.76
N VAL A 488 10.40 9.23 -5.28
CA VAL A 488 11.58 9.61 -4.49
C VAL A 488 11.20 10.56 -3.35
N HIS A 489 10.24 11.45 -3.61
CA HIS A 489 9.69 12.35 -2.59
C HIS A 489 8.84 11.63 -1.51
N THR A 490 8.54 10.34 -1.66
CA THR A 490 7.63 9.61 -0.77
C THR A 490 8.41 8.67 0.16
N PRO A 491 8.61 9.02 1.45
CA PRO A 491 9.29 8.14 2.40
C PRO A 491 8.59 6.79 2.55
N GLY A 492 9.38 5.71 2.61
CA GLY A 492 8.90 4.34 2.71
C GLY A 492 8.87 3.58 1.39
N LEU A 493 9.11 4.25 0.25
CA LEU A 493 9.31 3.62 -1.05
C LEU A 493 10.79 3.51 -1.39
N LYS A 494 11.18 2.40 -2.02
CA LYS A 494 12.45 2.28 -2.72
C LYS A 494 12.24 2.50 -4.22
N VAL A 495 13.17 3.22 -4.85
CA VAL A 495 13.09 3.55 -6.28
C VAL A 495 14.36 3.08 -6.96
N VAL A 496 14.23 2.13 -7.89
CA VAL A 496 15.33 1.48 -8.59
C VAL A 496 15.21 1.75 -10.09
N TYR A 497 16.33 2.07 -10.74
CA TYR A 497 16.35 2.45 -12.15
C TYR A 497 17.65 1.96 -12.83
N PRO A 498 17.73 0.69 -13.27
CA PRO A 498 18.92 0.11 -13.88
C PRO A 498 19.22 0.70 -15.26
N SER A 499 20.49 0.68 -15.66
CA SER A 499 20.97 1.13 -16.96
C SER A 499 21.45 -0.01 -17.87
N SER A 500 21.77 -1.19 -17.33
CA SER A 500 22.34 -2.32 -18.07
C SER A 500 21.59 -3.63 -17.83
N ALA A 501 21.76 -4.61 -18.71
CA ALA A 501 21.10 -5.92 -18.60
C ALA A 501 21.49 -6.67 -17.31
N VAL A 502 22.76 -6.61 -16.93
CA VAL A 502 23.24 -7.27 -15.70
C VAL A 502 22.64 -6.63 -14.45
N GLU A 503 22.54 -5.31 -14.45
CA GLU A 503 21.94 -4.58 -13.33
C GLU A 503 20.42 -4.82 -13.24
N ALA A 504 19.74 -4.83 -14.39
CA ALA A 504 18.32 -5.10 -14.45
C ALA A 504 17.95 -6.45 -13.81
N LYS A 505 18.71 -7.52 -14.10
CA LYS A 505 18.50 -8.83 -13.47
C LYS A 505 18.80 -8.80 -11.98
N GLY A 506 19.99 -8.35 -11.58
CA GLY A 506 20.42 -8.43 -10.18
C GLY A 506 19.64 -7.51 -9.24
N LEU A 507 19.30 -6.30 -9.69
CA LEU A 507 18.48 -5.37 -8.90
C LEU A 507 17.01 -5.81 -8.81
N LEU A 508 16.46 -6.46 -9.86
CA LEU A 508 15.08 -6.96 -9.80
C LEU A 508 14.95 -8.14 -8.84
N ILE A 509 15.92 -9.06 -8.84
CA ILE A 509 15.96 -10.16 -7.86
C ILE A 509 16.09 -9.59 -6.43
N ALA A 510 16.96 -8.60 -6.22
CA ALA A 510 17.09 -7.93 -4.94
C ALA A 510 15.78 -7.22 -4.52
N ALA A 511 15.09 -6.57 -5.46
CA ALA A 511 13.81 -5.93 -5.21
C ALA A 511 12.71 -6.94 -4.81
N ILE A 512 12.64 -8.10 -5.44
CA ILE A 512 11.68 -9.16 -5.10
C ILE A 512 11.97 -9.75 -3.70
N ASN A 513 13.22 -9.77 -3.30
CA ASN A 513 13.61 -10.24 -1.97
C ASN A 513 13.42 -9.19 -0.87
N ASP A 514 13.38 -7.92 -1.22
CA ASP A 514 13.24 -6.81 -0.26
C ASP A 514 11.85 -6.84 0.42
N PRO A 515 11.78 -6.68 1.76
CA PRO A 515 10.51 -6.64 2.49
C PRO A 515 9.76 -5.30 2.37
N ASN A 516 10.31 -4.35 1.63
CA ASN A 516 9.72 -3.03 1.44
C ASN A 516 9.19 -2.87 0.00
N PRO A 517 8.24 -1.94 -0.24
CA PRO A 517 7.75 -1.70 -1.57
C PRO A 517 8.85 -1.06 -2.45
N VAL A 518 9.07 -1.67 -3.62
CA VAL A 518 10.06 -1.21 -4.60
C VAL A 518 9.38 -0.82 -5.90
N LEU A 519 9.62 0.41 -6.35
CA LEU A 519 9.24 0.87 -7.68
C LEU A 519 10.44 0.66 -8.61
N PHE A 520 10.26 -0.18 -9.61
CA PHE A 520 11.30 -0.63 -10.51
C PHE A 520 11.07 -0.01 -11.90
N PHE A 521 11.78 1.06 -12.20
CA PHE A 521 11.70 1.79 -13.45
C PHE A 521 12.54 1.12 -14.54
N GLU A 522 11.96 0.91 -15.71
CA GLU A 522 12.58 0.23 -16.85
C GLU A 522 12.51 1.12 -18.09
N HIS A 523 13.63 1.71 -18.48
CA HIS A 523 13.63 2.60 -19.63
C HIS A 523 13.37 1.85 -20.93
N LYS A 524 12.25 2.14 -21.59
CA LYS A 524 11.76 1.41 -22.77
C LYS A 524 12.74 1.40 -23.95
N ALA A 525 13.45 2.51 -24.18
CA ALA A 525 14.45 2.58 -25.24
C ALA A 525 15.62 1.60 -25.02
N LEU A 526 15.90 1.21 -23.77
CA LEU A 526 16.98 0.26 -23.45
C LEU A 526 16.59 -1.19 -23.65
N TYR A 527 15.31 -1.53 -23.69
CA TYR A 527 14.82 -2.92 -23.73
C TYR A 527 15.49 -3.79 -24.80
N ARG A 528 15.67 -3.25 -26.01
CA ARG A 528 16.22 -3.97 -27.15
C ARG A 528 17.50 -3.37 -27.71
N SER A 529 17.88 -2.15 -27.30
CA SER A 529 19.08 -1.48 -27.77
C SER A 529 20.31 -1.77 -26.92
N VAL A 530 20.12 -2.24 -25.68
CA VAL A 530 21.21 -2.55 -24.75
C VAL A 530 21.25 -4.06 -24.50
N SER A 531 22.44 -4.63 -24.69
CA SER A 531 22.77 -6.01 -24.29
C SER A 531 24.05 -6.05 -23.49
N GLY A 532 24.30 -7.15 -22.81
CA GLY A 532 25.50 -7.34 -21.99
C GLY A 532 25.67 -8.77 -21.53
N GLN A 533 26.82 -9.06 -20.94
CA GLN A 533 27.15 -10.37 -20.38
C GLN A 533 26.44 -10.53 -19.04
N VAL A 534 25.45 -11.40 -18.97
CA VAL A 534 24.61 -11.63 -17.78
C VAL A 534 24.88 -13.03 -17.23
N PRO A 535 25.19 -13.18 -15.93
CA PRO A 535 25.33 -14.50 -15.31
C PRO A 535 24.08 -15.35 -15.48
N GLU A 536 24.25 -16.65 -15.76
CA GLU A 536 23.14 -17.58 -15.88
C GLU A 536 22.44 -17.81 -14.54
N GLU A 537 23.21 -17.98 -13.48
CA GLU A 537 22.69 -18.20 -12.12
C GLU A 537 22.01 -16.92 -11.56
N PRO A 538 21.04 -17.08 -10.63
CA PRO A 538 20.46 -15.93 -9.94
C PRO A 538 21.50 -15.22 -9.05
N TYR A 539 21.46 -13.90 -9.03
CA TYR A 539 22.31 -13.06 -8.19
C TYR A 539 21.58 -11.77 -7.82
N GLU A 540 22.05 -11.15 -6.74
CA GLU A 540 21.56 -9.85 -6.28
C GLU A 540 22.63 -8.78 -6.45
N ILE A 541 22.17 -7.58 -6.80
CA ILE A 541 22.91 -6.33 -6.70
C ILE A 541 22.28 -5.52 -5.56
N PRO A 542 23.06 -5.04 -4.57
CA PRO A 542 22.51 -4.31 -3.45
C PRO A 542 21.79 -3.03 -3.86
N ILE A 543 20.55 -2.88 -3.42
CA ILE A 543 19.78 -1.63 -3.57
C ILE A 543 20.44 -0.54 -2.69
N GLY A 544 20.57 0.67 -3.23
CA GLY A 544 21.21 1.79 -2.54
C GLY A 544 22.72 1.88 -2.75
N LYS A 545 23.25 1.13 -3.75
CA LYS A 545 24.68 1.22 -4.14
C LYS A 545 24.81 1.64 -5.59
N ALA A 546 25.51 2.76 -5.79
CA ALA A 546 25.87 3.27 -7.11
C ALA A 546 27.05 2.49 -7.70
N ARG A 547 27.30 2.69 -9.01
CA ARG A 547 28.44 2.12 -9.73
C ARG A 547 29.20 3.21 -10.46
N CYS A 548 30.52 3.28 -10.26
CA CYS A 548 31.40 4.03 -11.13
C CYS A 548 31.61 3.23 -12.42
N ILE A 549 31.13 3.75 -13.54
CA ILE A 549 31.25 3.11 -14.85
C ILE A 549 32.60 3.42 -15.49
N GLU A 550 33.04 4.66 -15.33
CA GLU A 550 34.31 5.17 -15.84
C GLU A 550 34.89 6.15 -14.80
N GLU A 551 36.16 5.99 -14.46
CA GLU A 551 36.86 6.89 -13.53
C GLU A 551 37.57 7.98 -14.32
N GLY A 552 37.39 9.25 -13.91
CA GLY A 552 37.97 10.42 -14.53
C GLY A 552 38.26 11.53 -13.56
N GLU A 553 39.05 12.54 -14.00
CA GLU A 553 39.54 13.61 -13.15
C GLU A 553 39.01 15.01 -13.50
N ASP A 554 38.35 15.18 -14.69
CA ASP A 554 37.95 16.51 -15.13
C ASP A 554 36.48 16.86 -14.77
N ILE A 555 35.53 15.96 -15.03
CA ILE A 555 34.10 16.19 -14.77
C ILE A 555 33.42 14.92 -14.29
N SER A 556 32.70 14.99 -13.17
CA SER A 556 31.76 13.97 -12.74
C SER A 556 30.41 14.11 -13.47
N ILE A 557 29.93 13.03 -14.10
CA ILE A 557 28.58 12.91 -14.63
C ILE A 557 27.81 11.92 -13.74
N ILE A 558 26.94 12.45 -12.88
CA ILE A 558 26.09 11.66 -11.99
C ILE A 558 24.77 11.43 -12.71
N THR A 559 24.41 10.18 -12.94
CA THR A 559 23.28 9.85 -13.84
C THR A 559 22.66 8.50 -13.50
N TYR A 560 21.62 8.08 -14.26
CA TYR A 560 20.95 6.78 -14.16
C TYR A 560 20.20 6.46 -15.46
N GLY A 561 19.81 5.20 -15.64
CA GLY A 561 18.99 4.75 -16.77
C GLY A 561 19.58 5.12 -18.13
N ALA A 562 18.82 5.75 -19.00
CA ALA A 562 19.29 6.15 -20.33
C ALA A 562 20.41 7.20 -20.29
N GLY A 563 20.48 8.01 -19.24
CA GLY A 563 21.51 9.03 -19.06
C GLY A 563 22.93 8.46 -19.02
N VAL A 564 23.10 7.23 -18.51
CA VAL A 564 24.39 6.52 -18.53
C VAL A 564 24.91 6.34 -19.95
N HIS A 565 24.02 5.89 -20.85
CA HIS A 565 24.38 5.68 -22.25
C HIS A 565 24.67 6.99 -22.98
N TRP A 566 23.98 8.07 -22.63
CA TRP A 566 24.25 9.39 -23.20
C TRP A 566 25.61 9.92 -22.73
N ALA A 567 25.97 9.72 -21.46
CA ALA A 567 27.26 10.09 -20.91
C ALA A 567 28.39 9.31 -21.58
N LEU A 568 28.28 7.99 -21.69
CA LEU A 568 29.27 7.13 -22.36
C LEU A 568 29.46 7.48 -23.86
N GLU A 569 28.35 7.72 -24.57
CA GLU A 569 28.43 8.16 -25.96
C GLU A 569 29.15 9.49 -26.10
N TYR A 570 28.90 10.42 -25.18
CA TYR A 570 29.58 11.72 -25.17
C TYR A 570 31.07 11.58 -24.85
N ALA A 571 31.43 10.86 -23.79
CA ALA A 571 32.81 10.62 -23.40
C ALA A 571 33.63 9.96 -24.49
N GLY A 572 33.07 8.95 -25.17
CA GLY A 572 33.74 8.28 -26.29
C GLY A 572 34.04 9.19 -27.47
N LYS A 573 33.31 10.31 -27.65
CA LYS A 573 33.54 11.32 -28.68
C LYS A 573 34.51 12.44 -28.26
N HIS A 574 34.71 12.61 -26.95
CA HIS A 574 35.46 13.75 -26.37
C HIS A 574 36.64 13.26 -25.52
N THR A 575 37.52 12.48 -26.12
CA THR A 575 38.65 11.79 -25.47
C THR A 575 39.72 12.71 -24.86
N ASN A 576 39.64 14.01 -25.08
CA ASN A 576 40.53 15.01 -24.47
C ASN A 576 40.08 15.47 -23.09
N THR A 577 38.89 15.05 -22.66
CA THR A 577 38.31 15.30 -21.32
C THR A 577 38.10 13.97 -20.64
N SER A 578 38.53 13.88 -19.40
CA SER A 578 38.39 12.67 -18.55
C SER A 578 37.10 12.77 -17.74
N PHE A 579 36.20 11.84 -17.93
CA PHE A 579 34.89 11.84 -17.26
C PHE A 579 34.83 10.77 -16.16
N ASP A 580 34.35 11.16 -14.97
CA ASP A 580 33.94 10.24 -13.92
C ASP A 580 32.43 9.99 -14.07
N ILE A 581 32.04 8.81 -14.56
CA ILE A 581 30.64 8.49 -14.85
C ILE A 581 30.10 7.60 -13.73
N LEU A 582 29.20 8.16 -12.92
CA LEU A 582 28.56 7.48 -11.81
C LEU A 582 27.10 7.12 -12.15
N ASP A 583 26.82 5.80 -12.25
CA ASP A 583 25.46 5.28 -12.36
C ASP A 583 24.86 5.08 -10.96
N LEU A 584 23.81 5.83 -10.66
CA LEU A 584 23.15 5.78 -9.36
C LEU A 584 22.40 4.47 -9.11
N ARG A 585 21.86 3.80 -10.17
CA ARG A 585 21.05 2.55 -10.10
C ARG A 585 19.82 2.65 -9.19
N THR A 586 19.94 3.35 -8.07
CA THR A 586 18.90 3.53 -7.06
C THR A 586 18.75 5.00 -6.75
N LEU A 587 17.51 5.48 -6.80
CA LEU A 587 17.16 6.88 -6.54
C LEU A 587 16.61 7.09 -5.13
N SER A 588 16.14 6.01 -4.50
CA SER A 588 15.76 5.97 -3.08
C SER A 588 16.00 4.56 -2.54
N PRO A 589 16.93 4.37 -1.59
CA PRO A 589 17.90 5.36 -1.08
C PRO A 589 19.02 5.68 -2.08
N LEU A 590 19.54 6.92 -2.04
CA LEU A 590 20.73 7.32 -2.80
C LEU A 590 22.03 6.86 -2.11
N ASP A 591 23.06 6.54 -2.90
CA ASP A 591 24.43 6.29 -2.42
C ASP A 591 25.21 7.60 -2.31
N TYR A 592 24.98 8.33 -1.22
CA TYR A 592 25.65 9.60 -0.97
C TYR A 592 27.18 9.47 -0.81
N GLU A 593 27.67 8.30 -0.37
CA GLU A 593 29.11 8.04 -0.25
C GLU A 593 29.77 8.00 -1.63
N ALA A 594 29.14 7.29 -2.58
CA ALA A 594 29.62 7.24 -3.96
C ALA A 594 29.55 8.61 -4.65
N ILE A 595 28.46 9.37 -4.42
CA ILE A 595 28.34 10.75 -4.92
C ILE A 595 29.48 11.63 -4.40
N ALA A 596 29.74 11.62 -3.08
CA ALA A 596 30.83 12.41 -2.48
C ALA A 596 32.21 12.00 -3.02
N ALA A 597 32.44 10.70 -3.22
CA ALA A 597 33.68 10.18 -3.78
C ALA A 597 33.91 10.67 -5.22
N SER A 598 32.86 10.64 -6.07
CA SER A 598 32.91 11.17 -7.43
C SER A 598 33.21 12.68 -7.44
N VAL A 599 32.49 13.48 -6.63
CA VAL A 599 32.71 14.91 -6.49
C VAL A 599 34.16 15.24 -6.06
N SER A 600 34.71 14.45 -5.15
CA SER A 600 36.07 14.69 -4.63
C SER A 600 37.17 14.43 -5.67
N ARG A 601 36.89 13.62 -6.69
CA ARG A 601 37.86 13.35 -7.76
C ARG A 601 37.97 14.51 -8.77
N THR A 602 36.84 15.15 -9.09
CA THR A 602 36.80 16.07 -10.23
C THR A 602 36.55 17.54 -9.87
N GLY A 603 35.93 17.82 -8.75
CA GLY A 603 35.50 19.18 -8.37
C GLY A 603 34.46 19.84 -9.28
N ARG A 604 34.13 19.25 -10.46
CA ARG A 604 33.17 19.74 -11.45
C ARG A 604 32.09 18.69 -11.66
N VAL A 605 30.82 19.06 -11.42
CA VAL A 605 29.73 18.09 -11.38
C VAL A 605 28.59 18.45 -12.31
N LEU A 606 28.22 17.51 -13.15
CA LEU A 606 26.99 17.51 -13.95
C LEU A 606 26.04 16.42 -13.45
N VAL A 607 24.83 16.78 -13.03
CA VAL A 607 23.75 15.82 -12.78
C VAL A 607 22.91 15.71 -14.05
N LEU A 608 22.94 14.53 -14.67
CA LEU A 608 22.27 14.24 -15.94
C LEU A 608 21.09 13.29 -15.72
N HIS A 609 19.87 13.68 -16.15
CA HIS A 609 18.72 12.79 -16.09
C HIS A 609 17.66 13.13 -17.17
N GLU A 610 16.76 12.18 -17.43
CA GLU A 610 15.71 12.36 -18.45
C GLU A 610 14.49 13.11 -17.91
N ASP A 611 14.17 13.03 -16.64
CA ASP A 611 13.06 13.80 -16.07
C ASP A 611 13.22 15.30 -16.28
N THR A 612 12.18 16.08 -16.08
CA THR A 612 12.19 17.54 -16.27
C THR A 612 13.20 18.23 -15.34
N LEU A 613 13.66 19.43 -15.76
CA LEU A 613 14.63 20.20 -14.97
C LEU A 613 14.04 20.64 -13.63
N THR A 614 12.77 21.09 -13.66
CA THR A 614 12.08 21.56 -12.47
C THR A 614 11.44 20.39 -11.75
N GLY A 615 11.83 20.17 -10.47
CA GLY A 615 11.28 19.13 -9.61
C GLY A 615 11.83 17.72 -9.85
N GLY A 616 12.68 17.50 -10.85
CA GLY A 616 13.39 16.24 -11.04
C GLY A 616 14.43 16.01 -9.93
N ILE A 617 14.84 14.74 -9.71
CA ILE A 617 15.76 14.33 -8.63
C ILE A 617 17.14 15.03 -8.72
N GLY A 618 17.55 15.50 -9.89
CA GLY A 618 18.78 16.26 -10.04
C GLY A 618 18.84 17.52 -9.20
N ALA A 619 17.71 18.11 -8.83
CA ALA A 619 17.67 19.24 -7.91
C ALA A 619 18.06 18.84 -6.48
N GLU A 620 17.57 17.71 -6.00
CA GLU A 620 17.90 17.15 -4.68
C GLU A 620 19.39 16.77 -4.61
N ILE A 621 19.90 16.08 -5.63
CA ILE A 621 21.31 15.69 -5.69
C ILE A 621 22.21 16.93 -5.69
N ALA A 622 21.88 17.95 -6.49
CA ALA A 622 22.64 19.20 -6.56
C ALA A 622 22.61 19.96 -5.21
N ALA A 623 21.46 20.00 -4.54
CA ALA A 623 21.35 20.62 -3.22
C ALA A 623 22.21 19.87 -2.18
N TRP A 624 22.13 18.54 -2.14
CA TRP A 624 22.93 17.73 -1.24
C TRP A 624 24.45 17.91 -1.45
N ILE A 625 24.89 17.92 -2.71
CA ILE A 625 26.31 18.17 -3.05
C ILE A 625 26.72 19.55 -2.56
N GLN A 626 25.88 20.57 -2.76
CA GLN A 626 26.16 21.94 -2.30
C GLN A 626 26.30 22.02 -0.78
N GLU A 627 25.46 21.29 -0.03
CA GLU A 627 25.51 21.30 1.44
C GLU A 627 26.68 20.51 2.01
N HIS A 628 27.06 19.38 1.40
CA HIS A 628 28.01 18.44 1.98
C HIS A 628 29.38 18.42 1.31
N CYS A 629 29.46 18.85 0.05
CA CYS A 629 30.71 18.80 -0.76
C CYS A 629 31.18 20.18 -1.23
N PHE A 630 30.64 21.30 -0.72
CA PHE A 630 30.91 22.63 -1.20
C PHE A 630 32.41 22.96 -1.32
N THR A 631 33.21 22.57 -0.34
CA THR A 631 34.67 22.84 -0.30
C THR A 631 35.47 22.02 -1.31
N LEU A 632 34.84 21.05 -1.97
CA LEU A 632 35.45 20.20 -3.01
C LEU A 632 35.09 20.69 -4.44
N LEU A 633 34.25 21.71 -4.55
CA LEU A 633 33.75 22.17 -5.85
C LEU A 633 34.64 23.27 -6.42
N ASP A 634 35.02 23.09 -7.69
CA ASP A 634 35.74 24.09 -8.51
C ASP A 634 34.73 24.90 -9.40
N ALA A 635 33.50 24.44 -9.52
CA ALA A 635 32.46 25.05 -10.33
C ALA A 635 31.07 24.83 -9.68
N PRO A 636 30.02 25.62 -10.03
CA PRO A 636 28.68 25.34 -9.64
C PRO A 636 28.23 23.98 -10.12
N VAL A 637 27.48 23.21 -9.29
CA VAL A 637 26.85 21.97 -9.73
C VAL A 637 25.85 22.29 -10.83
N MET A 638 26.02 21.70 -12.00
CA MET A 638 25.09 21.87 -13.12
C MET A 638 24.13 20.72 -13.27
N ARG A 639 22.93 21.01 -13.71
CA ARG A 639 21.91 20.01 -14.05
C ARG A 639 21.65 20.03 -15.55
N CYS A 640 21.73 18.87 -16.18
CA CYS A 640 21.31 18.65 -17.56
C CYS A 640 20.08 17.71 -17.53
N ALA A 641 18.92 18.24 -17.84
CA ALA A 641 17.66 17.55 -17.76
C ALA A 641 16.81 17.82 -19.00
N SER A 642 15.71 17.09 -19.16
CA SER A 642 14.78 17.36 -20.22
C SER A 642 14.03 18.67 -20.02
N LEU A 643 13.36 19.16 -21.06
CA LEU A 643 12.63 20.41 -21.02
C LEU A 643 11.43 20.31 -20.05
N ASP A 644 11.08 21.41 -19.40
CA ASP A 644 9.89 21.54 -18.58
C ASP A 644 8.61 21.59 -19.44
N THR A 645 8.40 20.55 -20.23
CA THR A 645 7.23 20.37 -21.10
C THR A 645 6.75 18.92 -21.04
N PRO A 646 5.49 18.62 -21.37
CA PRO A 646 5.10 17.24 -21.67
C PRO A 646 5.95 16.65 -22.81
N VAL A 647 6.12 15.34 -22.81
CA VAL A 647 6.89 14.63 -23.85
C VAL A 647 6.17 14.75 -25.20
N PRO A 648 6.79 15.31 -26.23
CA PRO A 648 6.14 15.48 -27.52
C PRO A 648 6.12 14.18 -28.34
N PHE A 649 5.11 14.03 -29.20
CA PHE A 649 4.97 12.87 -30.08
C PHE A 649 5.91 12.90 -31.29
N ASN A 650 6.11 14.09 -31.89
CA ASN A 650 6.97 14.22 -33.08
C ASN A 650 8.42 13.93 -32.71
N ILE A 651 9.09 13.08 -33.48
CA ILE A 651 10.43 12.58 -33.18
C ILE A 651 11.51 13.68 -33.09
N GLU A 652 11.39 14.74 -33.86
CA GLU A 652 12.35 15.86 -33.82
C GLU A 652 12.10 16.74 -32.60
N LEU A 653 10.83 16.89 -32.18
CA LEU A 653 10.49 17.58 -30.95
C LEU A 653 10.90 16.73 -29.73
N GLU A 654 10.71 15.40 -29.77
CA GLU A 654 11.14 14.48 -28.72
C GLU A 654 12.66 14.49 -28.54
N LYS A 655 13.42 14.48 -29.64
CA LYS A 655 14.89 14.62 -29.57
C LYS A 655 15.30 15.93 -28.92
N ASN A 656 14.62 17.03 -29.22
CA ASN A 656 14.88 18.32 -28.59
C ASN A 656 14.42 18.39 -27.13
N PHE A 657 13.37 17.65 -26.77
CA PHE A 657 12.89 17.52 -25.39
C PHE A 657 13.96 16.90 -24.49
N LEU A 658 14.59 15.81 -24.94
CA LEU A 658 15.53 15.04 -24.16
C LEU A 658 16.76 15.84 -23.70
N ALA A 659 17.22 15.59 -22.47
CA ALA A 659 18.43 16.17 -21.89
C ALA A 659 19.67 16.01 -22.78
N LYS A 660 19.77 14.91 -23.51
CA LYS A 660 20.86 14.60 -24.47
C LYS A 660 21.13 15.75 -25.43
N ALA A 661 20.10 16.50 -25.88
CA ALA A 661 20.26 17.62 -26.82
C ALA A 661 21.04 18.81 -26.22
N ARG A 662 21.14 18.91 -24.91
CA ARG A 662 21.82 20.02 -24.19
C ARG A 662 23.08 19.58 -23.45
N LEU A 663 23.47 18.31 -23.58
CA LEU A 663 24.58 17.73 -22.85
C LEU A 663 25.89 18.44 -23.17
N ASP A 664 26.18 18.70 -24.45
CA ASP A 664 27.37 19.40 -24.88
C ASP A 664 27.47 20.84 -24.30
N GLU A 665 26.37 21.59 -24.40
CA GLU A 665 26.32 22.95 -23.84
C GLU A 665 26.61 22.96 -22.33
N CYS A 666 26.01 22.03 -21.59
CA CYS A 666 26.22 21.90 -20.14
C CYS A 666 27.67 21.57 -19.80
N ILE A 667 28.30 20.63 -20.52
CA ILE A 667 29.68 20.24 -20.30
C ILE A 667 30.64 21.38 -20.65
N GLN A 668 30.45 22.04 -21.81
CA GLN A 668 31.29 23.18 -22.22
C GLN A 668 31.21 24.33 -21.19
N ARG A 669 30.04 24.57 -20.62
CA ARG A 669 29.91 25.56 -19.54
C ARG A 669 30.72 25.17 -18.29
N LEU A 670 30.74 23.92 -17.90
CA LEU A 670 31.55 23.43 -16.76
C LEU A 670 33.05 23.53 -17.02
N LEU A 671 33.49 23.23 -18.26
CA LEU A 671 34.89 23.33 -18.64
C LEU A 671 35.42 24.77 -18.66
N ASN A 672 34.53 25.75 -18.80
CA ASN A 672 34.88 27.17 -18.82
C ASN A 672 35.01 27.83 -17.42
N TYR A 673 34.66 27.08 -16.34
CA TYR A 673 34.94 27.48 -14.98
C TYR A 673 36.37 27.10 -14.60
#